data_498661674d463b16da3fc1133baa4471
#
_entry.id   498661674d463b16da3fc1133baa4471
#
_cell.length_a   1.000
_cell.length_b   1.000
_cell.length_c   1.000
_cell.angle_alpha   90.00
_cell.angle_beta   90.00
_cell.angle_gamma   90.00
#
_symmetry.space_group_name_H-M   'P 1'
#
loop_
_entity.id
_entity.type
_entity.pdbx_description
1 polymer ?
#
loop_
_entity_poly.entity_id
_entity_poly.type
_entity_poly.pdbx_seq_one_letter_code
_entity_poly.pdbx_strand_id
1 'polypeptide(L)'
;MKVGIIFLSLLWALQSCTSVEKEIISADTNVSIIPQVANIELGSTFFEFDANTKFVANDENQQKAISLLNEKFQKAAGWQLQRSATANNSTENNSTENVVVFTQNSNHQAEAYTLEISEKRIEIQSNDYRGYVHAIQTLRLLLPQNIESEQKQQTAWRVPTLKITDQPRFLWRGLMLDVARHFFDKAYILKTIDVMAMLKLNVLHLHLVDDQGWRLEIKKYPKLTEIGAWRVDQENKHWDARSKNNPSEQGSYGGFYTQEDIRQIVAYAHKRGIEVMPEIEMPAHVISAIAAYPKLSCHKQPVAVPSGGVWPITDIYCAGQEQTFTFLEEVLTEVMELFPFEYIHIGGDEATKTEWKKCKDCQRRIKDHKLKDEHELQSYFIKRIDTFLSSKGKKLVGWDEIIEGGLPKNATVMSWRGFDGGIKASELGNDVIMTPGDFCYLDQYQGDPEKEPLTIGGNVPLSKVYTFDPILEEMTSEQKQHILGGQGNLWSEYVTAPAESQYMIFPRILALSEALWSPNSVKNWKNFVKRTEALFHRLDVMGINYAKSMYQVQIRETITEAGKVEITLQSEYPNADIRYAIAGGNYQKYTSPFQINQSEKIRAVVFKNEAPFGAVSQKEVRFHKAVGKKVSFENPYHKNYQGQQEATLTNIVRGSKNFHDKQWLAWLVDDASFVIDLEESILIENVLLGVMENQGQGIYYPTQVAVSLSQDGKKYIPVGVFNRAFEKNGYAVITDFEIKFAPQKARFVKIKVTNLGNPPKGGDAWLFIDEVSIQ
;
A
#
# COMPACT_ATOMS: atom_id res chain seq x y z
N MET A 1 -85.10 -24.83 -20.90
CA MET A 1 -84.17 -25.15 -21.99
C MET A 1 -82.77 -24.68 -21.64
N LYS A 2 -81.86 -25.53 -21.73
CA LYS A 2 -80.39 -25.49 -21.62
C LYS A 2 -79.82 -26.03 -20.31
N VAL A 3 -79.27 -27.20 -20.54
CA VAL A 3 -78.60 -28.14 -19.69
C VAL A 3 -77.23 -27.60 -19.28
N GLY A 4 -76.90 -27.67 -18.00
CA GLY A 4 -75.55 -27.40 -17.52
C GLY A 4 -74.92 -28.72 -17.04
N ILE A 5 -73.76 -29.03 -17.61
CA ILE A 5 -72.96 -30.21 -17.32
C ILE A 5 -72.04 -29.90 -16.17
N ILE A 6 -72.09 -30.72 -15.11
CA ILE A 6 -71.18 -30.71 -13.96
C ILE A 6 -69.98 -31.60 -14.33
N PHE A 7 -68.77 -31.07 -14.33
CA PHE A 7 -67.51 -31.86 -14.39
C PHE A 7 -66.95 -32.01 -12.97
N LEU A 8 -66.90 -33.27 -12.51
CA LEU A 8 -66.14 -33.68 -11.32
C LEU A 8 -64.66 -33.84 -11.70
N SER A 9 -63.79 -33.03 -11.12
CA SER A 9 -62.36 -33.21 -11.24
C SER A 9 -61.82 -33.93 -10.01
N LEU A 10 -61.34 -35.19 -10.24
CA LEU A 10 -60.56 -35.97 -9.29
C LEU A 10 -59.17 -35.32 -9.12
N LEU A 11 -58.83 -34.91 -7.88
CA LEU A 11 -57.43 -34.59 -7.50
C LEU A 11 -56.65 -35.89 -7.35
N TRP A 12 -55.66 -36.11 -8.21
CA TRP A 12 -54.55 -37.06 -7.99
C TRP A 12 -53.43 -36.30 -7.32
N ALA A 13 -53.11 -36.64 -6.05
CA ALA A 13 -51.93 -36.20 -5.36
C ALA A 13 -50.74 -37.08 -5.84
N LEU A 14 -49.92 -36.53 -6.72
CA LEU A 14 -48.58 -37.06 -7.02
C LEU A 14 -47.61 -36.61 -5.93
N GLN A 15 -47.23 -37.52 -5.03
CA GLN A 15 -46.05 -37.39 -4.21
C GLN A 15 -44.81 -37.47 -5.12
N SER A 16 -44.24 -36.31 -5.45
CA SER A 16 -42.94 -36.20 -6.08
C SER A 16 -41.87 -36.40 -5.01
N CYS A 17 -41.29 -37.58 -4.93
CA CYS A 17 -39.97 -37.78 -4.31
C CYS A 17 -38.95 -37.04 -5.16
N THR A 18 -38.56 -35.86 -4.75
CA THR A 18 -37.33 -35.20 -5.26
C THR A 18 -36.14 -35.96 -4.72
N SER A 19 -35.60 -36.88 -5.53
CA SER A 19 -34.23 -37.35 -5.36
C SER A 19 -33.31 -36.15 -5.46
N VAL A 20 -32.64 -35.82 -4.35
CA VAL A 20 -31.50 -34.87 -4.37
C VAL A 20 -30.44 -35.54 -5.26
N GLU A 21 -30.33 -35.08 -6.50
CA GLU A 21 -29.19 -35.41 -7.35
C GLU A 21 -27.91 -35.01 -6.59
N LYS A 22 -27.10 -36.02 -6.28
CA LYS A 22 -25.71 -35.80 -5.87
C LYS A 22 -25.02 -35.10 -7.02
N GLU A 23 -24.81 -33.78 -6.92
CA GLU A 23 -23.87 -33.08 -7.79
C GLU A 23 -22.53 -33.82 -7.70
N ILE A 24 -22.19 -34.52 -8.77
CA ILE A 24 -20.85 -35.06 -8.99
C ILE A 24 -19.98 -33.85 -9.24
N ILE A 25 -19.30 -33.38 -8.20
CA ILE A 25 -18.23 -32.35 -8.34
C ILE A 25 -17.17 -33.02 -9.22
N SER A 26 -17.09 -32.58 -10.47
CA SER A 26 -16.01 -32.98 -11.38
C SER A 26 -14.67 -32.68 -10.74
N ALA A 27 -13.64 -33.45 -11.07
CA ALA A 27 -12.28 -33.42 -10.51
C ALA A 27 -11.48 -32.12 -10.76
N ASP A 28 -12.13 -31.01 -11.03
CA ASP A 28 -11.58 -29.65 -11.11
C ASP A 28 -11.83 -28.90 -9.78
N THR A 29 -11.44 -29.51 -8.65
CA THR A 29 -11.44 -28.83 -7.36
C THR A 29 -10.33 -27.76 -7.33
N ASN A 30 -10.64 -26.59 -7.89
CA ASN A 30 -9.80 -25.40 -7.79
C ASN A 30 -9.75 -24.91 -6.33
N VAL A 31 -8.75 -25.34 -5.59
CA VAL A 31 -8.51 -24.87 -4.23
C VAL A 31 -7.97 -23.44 -4.27
N SER A 32 -8.71 -22.50 -3.69
CA SER A 32 -8.39 -21.08 -3.72
C SER A 32 -7.80 -20.62 -2.39
N ILE A 33 -6.56 -21.03 -2.11
CA ILE A 33 -5.80 -20.64 -0.91
C ILE A 33 -4.83 -19.51 -1.27
N ILE A 34 -4.85 -18.41 -0.52
CA ILE A 34 -3.86 -17.34 -0.53
C ILE A 34 -3.40 -17.12 0.92
N PRO A 35 -2.08 -17.13 1.17
CA PRO A 35 -0.96 -17.41 0.25
C PRO A 35 -0.92 -18.85 -0.22
N GLN A 36 -0.34 -19.09 -1.42
CA GLN A 36 -0.17 -20.42 -2.00
C GLN A 36 0.68 -21.29 -1.07
N VAL A 37 0.17 -22.47 -0.76
CA VAL A 37 0.90 -23.43 0.08
C VAL A 37 2.07 -24.07 -0.69
N ALA A 38 3.11 -24.47 0.04
CA ALA A 38 4.32 -25.03 -0.56
C ALA A 38 4.07 -26.36 -1.29
N ASN A 39 3.33 -27.27 -0.67
CA ASN A 39 2.98 -28.56 -1.26
C ASN A 39 1.50 -28.89 -0.99
N ILE A 40 0.81 -29.40 -2.00
CA ILE A 40 -0.58 -29.84 -1.91
C ILE A 40 -0.81 -31.07 -2.78
N GLU A 41 -1.40 -32.10 -2.21
CA GLU A 41 -1.88 -33.29 -2.89
C GLU A 41 -3.40 -33.35 -2.72
N LEU A 42 -4.16 -33.32 -3.83
CA LEU A 42 -5.61 -33.29 -3.81
C LEU A 42 -6.17 -34.73 -3.87
N GLY A 43 -7.17 -35.02 -3.02
CA GLY A 43 -8.01 -36.21 -3.12
C GLY A 43 -9.23 -35.97 -4.02
N SER A 44 -10.11 -36.97 -4.10
CA SER A 44 -11.29 -36.96 -4.96
C SER A 44 -12.63 -36.89 -4.20
N THR A 45 -12.59 -36.81 -2.88
CA THR A 45 -13.77 -36.81 -2.00
C THR A 45 -13.75 -35.58 -1.10
N PHE A 46 -14.59 -35.50 -0.09
CA PHE A 46 -14.66 -34.38 0.85
C PHE A 46 -14.93 -34.87 2.29
N PHE A 47 -14.49 -34.04 3.25
CA PHE A 47 -14.91 -34.12 4.64
C PHE A 47 -16.07 -33.13 4.84
N GLU A 48 -17.12 -33.53 5.55
CA GLU A 48 -18.27 -32.67 5.86
C GLU A 48 -18.35 -32.42 7.36
N PHE A 49 -18.30 -31.14 7.74
CA PHE A 49 -18.54 -30.72 9.12
C PHE A 49 -20.02 -30.65 9.41
N ASP A 50 -20.39 -31.12 10.61
CA ASP A 50 -21.74 -31.03 11.16
C ASP A 50 -21.69 -30.72 12.68
N ALA A 51 -22.85 -30.61 13.32
CA ALA A 51 -22.97 -30.31 14.74
C ALA A 51 -22.43 -31.43 15.66
N ASN A 52 -22.20 -32.65 15.10
CA ASN A 52 -21.66 -33.80 15.83
C ASN A 52 -20.13 -33.93 15.62
N THR A 53 -19.56 -33.16 14.72
CA THR A 53 -18.11 -33.16 14.48
C THR A 53 -17.34 -32.82 15.76
N LYS A 54 -16.42 -33.72 16.13
CA LYS A 54 -15.64 -33.59 17.36
C LYS A 54 -14.22 -33.07 17.06
N PHE A 55 -13.55 -32.60 18.10
CA PHE A 55 -12.10 -32.34 18.04
C PHE A 55 -11.37 -32.98 19.19
N VAL A 56 -10.10 -33.32 18.98
CA VAL A 56 -9.15 -33.81 19.99
C VAL A 56 -7.99 -32.85 20.04
N ALA A 57 -7.81 -32.22 21.18
CA ALA A 57 -6.72 -31.27 21.47
C ALA A 57 -6.12 -31.62 22.83
N ASN A 58 -4.80 -31.89 22.85
CA ASN A 58 -4.09 -32.43 24.00
C ASN A 58 -3.53 -31.32 24.91
N ASP A 59 -3.34 -30.13 24.39
CA ASP A 59 -2.79 -28.98 25.12
C ASP A 59 -3.61 -27.71 24.90
N GLU A 60 -3.24 -26.65 25.64
CA GLU A 60 -3.92 -25.35 25.60
C GLU A 60 -3.75 -24.64 24.25
N ASN A 61 -2.60 -24.77 23.58
CA ASN A 61 -2.33 -24.15 22.29
C ASN A 61 -3.25 -24.71 21.20
N GLN A 62 -3.41 -26.02 21.16
CA GLN A 62 -4.33 -26.69 20.24
C GLN A 62 -5.79 -26.28 20.50
N GLN A 63 -6.19 -26.15 21.78
CA GLN A 63 -7.53 -25.67 22.14
C GLN A 63 -7.76 -24.22 21.75
N LYS A 64 -6.76 -23.35 21.93
CA LYS A 64 -6.81 -21.95 21.48
C LYS A 64 -6.93 -21.89 19.94
N ALA A 65 -6.16 -22.70 19.21
CA ALA A 65 -6.20 -22.70 17.76
C ALA A 65 -7.57 -23.10 17.21
N ILE A 66 -8.16 -24.22 17.68
CA ILE A 66 -9.49 -24.65 17.22
C ILE A 66 -10.59 -23.68 17.62
N SER A 67 -10.42 -22.90 18.71
CA SER A 67 -11.40 -21.89 19.09
C SER A 67 -11.60 -20.83 18.01
N LEU A 68 -10.59 -20.53 17.18
CA LEU A 68 -10.72 -19.59 16.08
C LEU A 68 -11.68 -20.09 14.99
N LEU A 69 -11.67 -21.39 14.70
CA LEU A 69 -12.62 -22.00 13.78
C LEU A 69 -14.02 -22.09 14.40
N ASN A 70 -14.10 -22.41 15.69
CA ASN A 70 -15.36 -22.45 16.43
C ASN A 70 -16.06 -21.10 16.52
N GLU A 71 -15.31 -19.98 16.60
CA GLU A 71 -15.88 -18.64 16.51
C GLU A 71 -16.63 -18.43 15.18
N LYS A 72 -16.09 -18.95 14.07
CA LYS A 72 -16.71 -18.87 12.75
C LYS A 72 -17.92 -19.78 12.63
N PHE A 73 -17.82 -21.04 13.02
CA PHE A 73 -18.96 -21.98 13.00
C PHE A 73 -20.12 -21.52 13.90
N GLN A 74 -19.83 -20.95 15.08
CA GLN A 74 -20.87 -20.44 15.97
C GLN A 74 -21.73 -19.37 15.28
N LYS A 75 -21.11 -18.48 14.52
CA LYS A 75 -21.81 -17.40 13.80
C LYS A 75 -22.49 -17.93 12.55
N ALA A 76 -21.73 -18.59 11.68
CA ALA A 76 -22.18 -18.96 10.35
C ALA A 76 -23.05 -20.24 10.32
N ALA A 77 -22.83 -21.19 11.23
CA ALA A 77 -23.57 -22.46 11.27
C ALA A 77 -24.52 -22.57 12.46
N GLY A 78 -24.28 -21.80 13.54
CA GLY A 78 -25.09 -21.82 14.76
C GLY A 78 -24.71 -22.96 15.74
N TRP A 79 -23.55 -23.58 15.52
CA TRP A 79 -23.00 -24.63 16.39
C TRP A 79 -21.46 -24.55 16.45
N GLN A 80 -20.85 -25.34 17.34
CA GLN A 80 -19.40 -25.45 17.49
C GLN A 80 -19.00 -26.94 17.51
N LEU A 81 -17.76 -27.23 17.11
CA LEU A 81 -17.18 -28.54 17.26
C LEU A 81 -17.06 -28.87 18.75
N GLN A 82 -17.40 -30.11 19.10
CA GLN A 82 -17.40 -30.60 20.47
C GLN A 82 -16.05 -31.25 20.82
N ARG A 83 -15.53 -30.96 22.01
CA ARG A 83 -14.31 -31.62 22.47
C ARG A 83 -14.58 -33.05 22.79
N SER A 84 -13.79 -33.99 22.22
CA SER A 84 -13.81 -35.42 22.63
C SER A 84 -12.96 -35.60 23.88
N ALA A 85 -13.49 -36.35 24.85
CA ALA A 85 -12.79 -36.67 26.11
C ALA A 85 -11.71 -37.76 25.93
N THR A 86 -11.78 -38.54 24.87
CA THR A 86 -10.86 -39.66 24.62
C THR A 86 -10.08 -39.41 23.32
N ALA A 87 -8.77 -39.30 23.45
CA ALA A 87 -7.86 -39.54 22.34
C ALA A 87 -7.91 -41.06 22.05
N ASN A 88 -8.90 -41.53 21.26
CA ASN A 88 -8.78 -42.86 20.69
C ASN A 88 -7.59 -42.83 19.72
N ASN A 89 -6.44 -43.29 20.23
CA ASN A 89 -5.22 -43.58 19.45
C ASN A 89 -5.43 -44.79 18.49
N SER A 90 -6.69 -45.19 18.22
CA SER A 90 -6.97 -46.19 17.24
C SER A 90 -6.65 -45.61 15.85
N THR A 91 -5.54 -46.04 15.30
CA THR A 91 -5.16 -45.96 13.88
C THR A 91 -6.17 -46.64 12.96
N GLU A 92 -7.30 -47.10 13.49
CA GLU A 92 -8.35 -47.76 12.73
C GLU A 92 -9.27 -46.71 12.10
N ASN A 93 -9.30 -46.70 10.77
CA ASN A 93 -10.21 -45.96 9.90
C ASN A 93 -11.70 -46.26 10.08
N ASN A 94 -12.10 -46.86 11.19
CA ASN A 94 -13.47 -47.36 11.44
C ASN A 94 -14.32 -46.45 12.32
N SER A 95 -13.89 -45.18 12.58
CA SER A 95 -14.76 -44.22 13.28
C SER A 95 -15.92 -43.80 12.37
N THR A 96 -17.15 -43.97 12.83
CA THR A 96 -18.36 -43.44 12.16
C THR A 96 -18.53 -41.92 12.35
N GLU A 97 -17.78 -41.31 13.27
CA GLU A 97 -17.86 -39.91 13.63
C GLU A 97 -16.77 -39.07 12.96
N ASN A 98 -17.15 -37.88 12.49
CA ASN A 98 -16.23 -36.90 11.93
C ASN A 98 -15.37 -36.25 13.05
N VAL A 99 -14.05 -36.25 12.88
CA VAL A 99 -13.14 -35.75 13.92
C VAL A 99 -12.00 -34.91 13.36
N VAL A 100 -11.65 -33.83 14.10
CA VAL A 100 -10.44 -33.01 13.88
C VAL A 100 -9.44 -33.32 15.00
N VAL A 101 -8.23 -33.76 14.66
CA VAL A 101 -7.21 -34.19 15.62
C VAL A 101 -5.96 -33.32 15.50
N PHE A 102 -5.47 -32.84 16.62
CA PHE A 102 -4.21 -32.14 16.70
C PHE A 102 -3.11 -33.04 17.22
N THR A 103 -1.96 -33.01 16.58
CA THR A 103 -0.78 -33.78 16.97
C THR A 103 0.45 -32.86 16.98
N GLN A 104 1.25 -32.96 18.03
CA GLN A 104 2.54 -32.27 18.05
C GLN A 104 3.54 -33.01 17.18
N ASN A 105 4.27 -32.28 16.32
CA ASN A 105 5.31 -32.81 15.48
C ASN A 105 6.59 -31.97 15.63
N SER A 106 7.51 -32.44 16.50
CA SER A 106 8.75 -31.74 16.82
C SER A 106 9.73 -31.60 15.63
N ASN A 107 9.50 -32.32 14.53
CA ASN A 107 10.33 -32.19 13.32
C ASN A 107 9.94 -31.00 12.44
N HIS A 108 8.79 -30.37 12.70
CA HIS A 108 8.41 -29.13 12.00
C HIS A 108 9.24 -27.96 12.49
N GLN A 109 9.63 -27.10 11.56
CA GLN A 109 10.19 -25.78 11.87
C GLN A 109 9.11 -24.90 12.51
N ALA A 110 9.52 -23.78 13.09
CA ALA A 110 8.59 -22.80 13.63
C ALA A 110 7.58 -22.34 12.55
N GLU A 111 6.30 -22.23 12.95
CA GLU A 111 5.16 -21.85 12.11
C GLU A 111 4.80 -22.86 11.00
N ALA A 112 5.56 -23.93 10.82
CA ALA A 112 5.25 -24.99 9.83
C ALA A 112 4.10 -25.89 10.30
N TYR A 113 3.36 -26.44 9.33
CA TYR A 113 2.27 -27.36 9.61
C TYR A 113 2.08 -28.42 8.51
N THR A 114 1.47 -29.53 8.89
CA THR A 114 0.84 -30.48 7.98
C THR A 114 -0.65 -30.52 8.25
N LEU A 115 -1.47 -30.47 7.20
CA LEU A 115 -2.91 -30.60 7.23
C LEU A 115 -3.30 -31.76 6.30
N GLU A 116 -3.82 -32.86 6.89
CA GLU A 116 -4.29 -34.02 6.13
C GLU A 116 -5.79 -34.19 6.35
N ILE A 117 -6.55 -34.20 5.27
CA ILE A 117 -8.02 -34.31 5.27
C ILE A 117 -8.43 -35.56 4.55
N SER A 118 -9.03 -36.49 5.27
CA SER A 118 -9.75 -37.69 4.75
C SER A 118 -11.26 -37.51 4.93
N GLU A 119 -12.07 -38.45 4.47
CA GLU A 119 -13.55 -38.35 4.53
C GLU A 119 -14.11 -38.22 5.95
N LYS A 120 -13.41 -38.77 6.96
CA LYS A 120 -13.86 -38.82 8.35
C LYS A 120 -12.90 -38.17 9.35
N ARG A 121 -11.72 -37.85 8.92
CA ARG A 121 -10.66 -37.34 9.81
C ARG A 121 -9.92 -36.21 9.17
N ILE A 122 -9.74 -35.13 9.95
CA ILE A 122 -8.78 -34.04 9.67
C ILE A 122 -7.68 -34.16 10.71
N GLU A 123 -6.43 -34.24 10.25
CA GLU A 123 -5.26 -34.24 11.11
C GLU A 123 -4.43 -32.97 10.89
N ILE A 124 -4.13 -32.27 11.99
CA ILE A 124 -3.35 -31.05 12.00
C ILE A 124 -2.11 -31.31 12.84
N GLN A 125 -0.93 -31.20 12.20
CA GLN A 125 0.35 -31.39 12.88
C GLN A 125 1.16 -30.11 12.83
N SER A 126 1.75 -29.71 13.97
CA SER A 126 2.70 -28.59 14.07
C SER A 126 3.58 -28.75 15.31
N ASN A 127 4.68 -28.01 15.35
CA ASN A 127 5.56 -27.92 16.52
C ASN A 127 5.13 -26.83 17.49
N ASP A 128 4.45 -25.78 17.03
CA ASP A 128 4.10 -24.60 17.83
C ASP A 128 2.68 -24.08 17.59
N TYR A 129 2.28 -23.12 18.41
CA TYR A 129 0.95 -22.49 18.35
C TYR A 129 0.65 -21.84 17.01
N ARG A 130 1.63 -21.08 16.45
CA ARG A 130 1.43 -20.34 15.19
C ARG A 130 1.20 -21.31 14.02
N GLY A 131 1.91 -22.42 13.98
CA GLY A 131 1.67 -23.45 12.94
C GLY A 131 0.26 -24.05 13.03
N TYR A 132 -0.28 -24.30 14.25
CA TYR A 132 -1.68 -24.68 14.41
C TYR A 132 -2.64 -23.60 13.91
N VAL A 133 -2.37 -22.33 14.22
CA VAL A 133 -3.19 -21.21 13.71
C VAL A 133 -3.17 -21.18 12.19
N HIS A 134 -2.01 -21.30 11.55
CA HIS A 134 -1.89 -21.30 10.09
C HIS A 134 -2.63 -22.45 9.42
N ALA A 135 -2.60 -23.66 10.02
CA ALA A 135 -3.40 -24.79 9.57
C ALA A 135 -4.91 -24.51 9.66
N ILE A 136 -5.35 -23.90 10.76
CA ILE A 136 -6.77 -23.49 10.95
C ILE A 136 -7.16 -22.41 9.93
N GLN A 137 -6.30 -21.44 9.64
CA GLN A 137 -6.61 -20.42 8.61
C GLN A 137 -6.65 -21.04 7.20
N THR A 138 -5.79 -22.02 6.92
CA THR A 138 -5.88 -22.78 5.66
C THR A 138 -7.20 -23.58 5.59
N LEU A 139 -7.61 -24.25 6.67
CA LEU A 139 -8.88 -24.95 6.74
C LEU A 139 -10.09 -24.00 6.58
N ARG A 140 -10.00 -22.78 7.17
CA ARG A 140 -10.98 -21.71 6.98
C ARG A 140 -11.11 -21.31 5.51
N LEU A 141 -10.00 -21.19 4.77
CA LEU A 141 -10.00 -20.85 3.34
C LEU A 141 -10.54 -21.99 2.46
N LEU A 142 -10.40 -23.25 2.88
CA LEU A 142 -10.97 -24.42 2.21
C LEU A 142 -12.49 -24.54 2.38
N LEU A 143 -13.05 -24.02 3.47
CA LEU A 143 -14.49 -23.99 3.72
C LEU A 143 -15.21 -23.03 2.75
N PRO A 144 -16.50 -23.25 2.47
CA PRO A 144 -17.31 -22.30 1.72
C PRO A 144 -17.21 -20.90 2.28
N GLN A 145 -17.22 -19.88 1.40
CA GLN A 145 -17.08 -18.46 1.79
C GLN A 145 -18.11 -18.01 2.84
N ASN A 146 -19.26 -18.65 2.89
CA ASN A 146 -20.33 -18.40 3.86
C ASN A 146 -19.88 -18.60 5.32
N ILE A 147 -18.73 -19.26 5.58
CA ILE A 147 -18.13 -19.37 6.93
C ILE A 147 -17.76 -18.02 7.53
N GLU A 148 -17.61 -16.98 6.70
CA GLU A 148 -17.33 -15.62 7.14
C GLU A 148 -18.57 -14.85 7.57
N SER A 149 -19.77 -15.39 7.36
CA SER A 149 -21.02 -14.70 7.67
C SER A 149 -21.21 -14.51 9.18
N GLU A 150 -21.62 -13.32 9.56
CA GLU A 150 -22.04 -12.99 10.94
C GLU A 150 -23.45 -13.53 11.27
N GLN A 151 -24.13 -14.12 10.28
CA GLN A 151 -25.47 -14.69 10.41
C GLN A 151 -25.49 -16.14 9.96
N LYS A 152 -26.37 -16.94 10.60
CA LYS A 152 -26.52 -18.37 10.28
C LYS A 152 -26.88 -18.60 8.82
N GLN A 153 -26.14 -19.50 8.18
CA GLN A 153 -26.27 -19.90 6.79
C GLN A 153 -26.76 -21.34 6.67
N GLN A 154 -27.51 -21.62 5.59
CA GLN A 154 -27.86 -22.99 5.19
C GLN A 154 -26.88 -23.43 4.12
N THR A 155 -25.75 -23.98 4.53
CA THR A 155 -24.64 -24.39 3.65
C THR A 155 -24.13 -25.76 4.09
N ALA A 156 -23.79 -26.60 3.14
CA ALA A 156 -23.01 -27.81 3.42
C ALA A 156 -21.56 -27.43 3.69
N TRP A 157 -21.09 -27.67 4.92
CA TRP A 157 -19.75 -27.28 5.36
C TRP A 157 -18.72 -28.33 4.95
N ARG A 158 -18.36 -28.35 3.65
CA ARG A 158 -17.48 -29.35 3.04
C ARG A 158 -16.12 -28.77 2.74
N VAL A 159 -15.08 -29.58 2.95
CA VAL A 159 -13.70 -29.31 2.53
C VAL A 159 -13.19 -30.51 1.72
N PRO A 160 -12.41 -30.30 0.65
CA PRO A 160 -11.88 -31.42 -0.16
C PRO A 160 -10.91 -32.26 0.67
N THR A 161 -10.85 -33.55 0.39
CA THR A 161 -9.78 -34.42 0.89
C THR A 161 -8.47 -34.00 0.24
N LEU A 162 -7.41 -33.85 1.04
CA LEU A 162 -6.11 -33.40 0.58
C LEU A 162 -5.02 -33.62 1.64
N LYS A 163 -3.79 -33.45 1.23
CA LYS A 163 -2.64 -33.32 2.13
C LYS A 163 -1.84 -32.07 1.77
N ILE A 164 -1.61 -31.22 2.76
CA ILE A 164 -0.79 -30.01 2.67
C ILE A 164 0.38 -30.14 3.62
N THR A 165 1.58 -29.79 3.15
CA THR A 165 2.75 -29.51 3.99
C THR A 165 3.25 -28.11 3.65
N ASP A 166 3.32 -27.24 4.64
CA ASP A 166 3.49 -25.82 4.42
C ASP A 166 4.29 -25.14 5.53
N GLN A 167 5.03 -24.08 5.17
CA GLN A 167 5.82 -23.29 6.10
C GLN A 167 6.11 -21.91 5.52
N PRO A 168 6.37 -20.88 6.34
CA PRO A 168 6.71 -19.55 5.84
C PRO A 168 8.11 -19.53 5.22
N ARG A 169 8.25 -18.71 4.16
CA ARG A 169 9.57 -18.39 3.56
C ARG A 169 10.33 -17.38 4.41
N PHE A 170 9.65 -16.41 5.01
CA PHE A 170 10.22 -15.33 5.83
C PHE A 170 9.62 -15.30 7.23
N LEU A 171 10.44 -14.91 8.20
CA LEU A 171 10.04 -14.75 9.61
C LEU A 171 9.16 -13.51 9.83
N TRP A 172 9.42 -12.42 9.08
CA TRP A 172 8.65 -11.18 9.17
C TRP A 172 7.74 -11.02 7.96
N ARG A 173 6.43 -10.91 8.24
CA ARG A 173 5.37 -10.74 7.24
C ARG A 173 4.38 -9.72 7.79
N GLY A 174 4.71 -8.42 7.58
CA GLY A 174 4.05 -7.32 8.27
C GLY A 174 3.01 -6.57 7.44
N LEU A 175 2.15 -5.87 8.17
CA LEU A 175 1.32 -4.77 7.68
C LEU A 175 1.39 -3.61 8.66
N MET A 176 1.76 -2.42 8.18
CA MET A 176 1.69 -1.18 8.93
C MET A 176 0.39 -0.44 8.64
N LEU A 177 -0.22 0.09 9.68
CA LEU A 177 -1.32 1.03 9.62
C LEU A 177 -0.91 2.35 10.27
N ASP A 178 -0.93 3.42 9.50
CA ASP A 178 -0.86 4.78 10.04
C ASP A 178 -2.22 5.16 10.63
N VAL A 179 -2.27 5.23 11.95
CA VAL A 179 -3.44 5.68 12.72
C VAL A 179 -3.27 7.10 13.24
N ALA A 180 -2.13 7.73 12.94
CA ALA A 180 -1.77 9.05 13.41
C ALA A 180 -2.29 10.17 12.49
N ARG A 181 -2.09 10.07 11.16
CA ARG A 181 -2.60 11.07 10.21
C ARG A 181 -4.13 11.04 10.16
N HIS A 182 -4.73 9.83 10.07
CA HIS A 182 -6.18 9.65 10.28
C HIS A 182 -6.41 8.53 11.29
N PHE A 183 -7.30 8.78 12.26
CA PHE A 183 -7.57 7.84 13.34
C PHE A 183 -8.55 6.76 12.89
N PHE A 184 -8.18 5.51 13.11
CA PHE A 184 -9.05 4.34 12.93
C PHE A 184 -9.42 3.75 14.29
N ASP A 185 -10.70 3.43 14.48
CA ASP A 185 -11.18 2.88 15.74
C ASP A 185 -10.68 1.43 15.99
N LYS A 186 -10.81 0.99 17.24
CA LYS A 186 -10.43 -0.37 17.65
C LYS A 186 -11.15 -1.46 16.83
N ALA A 187 -12.40 -1.26 16.47
CA ALA A 187 -13.17 -2.27 15.74
C ALA A 187 -12.55 -2.52 14.36
N TYR A 188 -12.08 -1.47 13.68
CA TYR A 188 -11.37 -1.60 12.42
C TYR A 188 -10.02 -2.34 12.58
N ILE A 189 -9.26 -2.02 13.64
CA ILE A 189 -8.00 -2.73 13.94
C ILE A 189 -8.24 -4.23 14.16
N LEU A 190 -9.25 -4.60 14.94
CA LEU A 190 -9.60 -6.01 15.18
C LEU A 190 -10.01 -6.72 13.87
N LYS A 191 -10.76 -6.05 13.00
CA LYS A 191 -11.13 -6.58 11.68
C LYS A 191 -9.89 -6.81 10.80
N THR A 192 -8.96 -5.87 10.81
CA THR A 192 -7.68 -5.98 10.08
C THR A 192 -6.86 -7.17 10.58
N ILE A 193 -6.74 -7.36 11.90
CA ILE A 193 -6.05 -8.50 12.52
C ILE A 193 -6.66 -9.84 12.07
N ASP A 194 -8.00 -9.95 12.00
CA ASP A 194 -8.66 -11.20 11.56
C ASP A 194 -8.30 -11.55 10.11
N VAL A 195 -8.18 -10.55 9.24
CA VAL A 195 -7.76 -10.74 7.84
C VAL A 195 -6.27 -11.03 7.74
N MET A 196 -5.42 -10.35 8.51
CA MET A 196 -3.99 -10.64 8.56
C MET A 196 -3.73 -12.10 8.94
N ALA A 197 -4.46 -12.62 9.95
CA ALA A 197 -4.38 -14.03 10.32
C ALA A 197 -4.77 -14.97 9.17
N MET A 198 -5.87 -14.68 8.47
CA MET A 198 -6.31 -15.43 7.30
C MET A 198 -5.24 -15.51 6.21
N LEU A 199 -4.47 -14.42 6.05
CA LEU A 199 -3.38 -14.29 5.07
C LEU A 199 -2.01 -14.70 5.62
N LYS A 200 -1.94 -15.28 6.83
CA LYS A 200 -0.70 -15.73 7.48
C LYS A 200 0.34 -14.60 7.66
N LEU A 201 -0.10 -13.34 7.74
CA LEU A 201 0.72 -12.23 8.20
C LEU A 201 0.87 -12.32 9.71
N ASN A 202 2.04 -11.94 10.25
CA ASN A 202 2.35 -12.17 11.66
C ASN A 202 2.77 -10.93 12.46
N VAL A 203 2.92 -9.77 11.83
CA VAL A 203 3.24 -8.51 12.53
C VAL A 203 2.31 -7.40 12.10
N LEU A 204 1.52 -6.88 13.04
CA LEU A 204 0.80 -5.61 12.87
C LEU A 204 1.68 -4.49 13.42
N HIS A 205 2.13 -3.60 12.55
CA HIS A 205 2.86 -2.40 12.92
C HIS A 205 1.86 -1.25 13.05
N LEU A 206 1.72 -0.67 14.24
CA LEU A 206 0.87 0.49 14.49
C LEU A 206 1.72 1.76 14.57
N HIS A 207 1.58 2.62 13.57
CA HIS A 207 2.18 3.96 13.56
C HIS A 207 1.31 4.89 14.42
N LEU A 208 1.66 4.97 15.71
CA LEU A 208 0.83 5.58 16.77
C LEU A 208 1.08 7.08 16.97
N VAL A 209 2.18 7.59 16.47
CA VAL A 209 2.64 8.97 16.71
C VAL A 209 3.11 9.58 15.41
N ASP A 210 2.58 10.76 15.10
CA ASP A 210 3.06 11.62 14.04
C ASP A 210 2.74 13.10 14.35
N ASP A 211 3.11 13.99 13.46
CA ASP A 211 2.87 15.44 13.60
C ASP A 211 1.39 15.75 13.85
N GLN A 212 0.48 15.04 13.16
CA GLN A 212 -0.95 15.31 13.15
C GLN A 212 -1.71 14.59 14.27
N GLY A 213 -1.03 13.74 15.05
CA GLY A 213 -1.71 13.10 16.16
C GLY A 213 -0.88 12.12 16.98
N TRP A 214 -1.09 12.16 18.27
CA TRP A 214 -0.61 11.19 19.25
C TRP A 214 -1.76 10.24 19.63
N ARG A 215 -1.63 8.94 19.38
CA ARG A 215 -2.77 8.01 19.45
C ARG A 215 -2.76 7.03 20.62
N LEU A 216 -1.84 7.16 21.56
CA LEU A 216 -1.69 6.25 22.69
C LEU A 216 -1.81 6.98 24.04
N GLU A 217 -2.66 6.49 24.92
CA GLU A 217 -2.73 6.98 26.30
C GLU A 217 -1.44 6.68 27.06
N ILE A 218 -0.78 7.74 27.56
CA ILE A 218 0.38 7.68 28.45
C ILE A 218 -0.03 8.35 29.78
N LYS A 219 -0.22 7.58 30.83
CA LYS A 219 -0.78 8.07 32.10
C LYS A 219 0.10 9.13 32.74
N LYS A 220 1.41 8.99 32.62
CA LYS A 220 2.37 9.98 33.12
C LYS A 220 2.31 11.30 32.39
N TYR A 221 1.88 11.28 31.12
CA TYR A 221 1.85 12.44 30.25
C TYR A 221 0.47 12.67 29.61
N PRO A 222 -0.58 12.99 30.42
CA PRO A 222 -1.97 13.01 29.93
C PRO A 222 -2.22 14.01 28.82
N LYS A 223 -1.46 15.12 28.74
CA LYS A 223 -1.61 16.10 27.64
C LYS A 223 -1.30 15.53 26.25
N LEU A 224 -0.60 14.41 26.16
CA LEU A 224 -0.39 13.74 24.87
C LEU A 224 -1.71 13.34 24.22
N THR A 225 -2.70 12.92 25.02
CA THR A 225 -4.05 12.58 24.53
C THR A 225 -5.07 13.69 24.74
N GLU A 226 -4.88 14.58 25.70
CA GLU A 226 -5.76 15.75 25.89
C GLU A 226 -5.56 16.81 24.81
N ILE A 227 -4.33 16.99 24.33
CA ILE A 227 -3.93 18.00 23.32
C ILE A 227 -3.41 17.33 22.05
N GLY A 228 -2.38 16.48 22.18
CA GLY A 228 -1.66 15.89 21.06
C GLY A 228 -2.51 14.98 20.17
N ALA A 229 -3.61 14.41 20.69
CA ALA A 229 -4.52 13.57 19.92
C ALA A 229 -5.52 14.34 19.06
N TRP A 230 -5.57 15.67 19.18
CA TRP A 230 -6.64 16.49 18.58
C TRP A 230 -6.09 17.64 17.76
N ARG A 231 -6.60 17.79 16.54
CA ARG A 231 -6.27 18.89 15.64
C ARG A 231 -7.53 19.66 15.22
N VAL A 232 -7.36 20.87 14.71
CA VAL A 232 -8.46 21.63 14.12
C VAL A 232 -9.00 20.86 12.92
N ASP A 233 -10.31 20.67 12.84
CA ASP A 233 -10.96 20.00 11.72
C ASP A 233 -10.84 20.85 10.45
N GLN A 234 -10.14 20.32 9.46
CA GLN A 234 -10.02 20.86 8.12
C GLN A 234 -10.20 19.73 7.07
N GLU A 235 -10.92 18.65 7.43
CA GLU A 235 -11.08 17.47 6.57
C GLU A 235 -11.82 17.78 5.26
N ASN A 236 -12.53 18.90 5.20
CA ASN A 236 -13.16 19.41 3.98
C ASN A 236 -12.15 20.02 2.96
N LYS A 237 -10.87 20.09 3.31
CA LYS A 237 -9.81 20.61 2.44
C LYS A 237 -8.85 19.51 2.05
N HIS A 238 -8.25 19.65 0.85
CA HIS A 238 -7.12 18.83 0.46
C HIS A 238 -6.00 18.90 1.50
N TRP A 239 -5.31 17.79 1.75
CA TRP A 239 -4.27 17.68 2.77
C TRP A 239 -3.24 18.81 2.73
N ASP A 240 -2.68 19.09 1.54
CA ASP A 240 -1.66 20.12 1.34
C ASP A 240 -2.20 21.57 1.32
N ALA A 241 -3.54 21.74 1.20
CA ALA A 241 -4.19 23.03 1.25
C ALA A 241 -4.64 23.45 2.66
N ARG A 242 -4.48 22.56 3.66
CA ARG A 242 -4.86 22.83 5.05
C ARG A 242 -3.95 23.92 5.63
N SER A 243 -4.56 24.84 6.35
CA SER A 243 -3.86 25.99 6.94
C SER A 243 -3.15 25.60 8.24
N LYS A 244 -2.10 26.32 8.59
CA LYS A 244 -1.49 26.22 9.93
C LYS A 244 -2.52 26.60 10.99
N ASN A 245 -2.62 25.80 12.06
CA ASN A 245 -3.52 26.05 13.18
C ASN A 245 -2.90 27.04 14.18
N ASN A 246 -3.75 27.74 14.93
CA ASN A 246 -3.30 28.57 16.02
C ASN A 246 -3.13 27.71 17.29
N PRO A 247 -2.02 27.84 18.06
CA PRO A 247 -1.82 27.07 19.30
C PRO A 247 -2.91 27.25 20.36
N SER A 248 -3.68 28.34 20.32
CA SER A 248 -4.80 28.61 21.22
C SER A 248 -6.15 28.01 20.72
N GLU A 249 -6.19 27.48 19.52
CA GLU A 249 -7.40 26.90 18.92
C GLU A 249 -7.57 25.45 19.38
N GLN A 250 -8.78 25.11 19.84
CA GLN A 250 -9.08 23.76 20.31
C GLN A 250 -9.26 22.81 19.12
N GLY A 251 -8.56 21.69 19.15
CA GLY A 251 -8.74 20.60 18.17
C GLY A 251 -10.09 19.89 18.37
N SER A 252 -10.72 19.50 17.26
CA SER A 252 -12.02 18.80 17.25
C SER A 252 -12.00 17.51 16.43
N TYR A 253 -10.97 17.30 15.60
CA TYR A 253 -10.75 16.06 14.86
C TYR A 253 -9.62 15.25 15.50
N GLY A 254 -9.82 13.96 15.74
CA GLY A 254 -8.81 13.08 16.31
C GLY A 254 -9.39 11.86 17.02
N GLY A 255 -8.60 11.32 17.92
CA GLY A 255 -8.92 10.15 18.72
C GLY A 255 -7.63 9.51 19.26
N PHE A 256 -7.78 8.57 20.19
CA PHE A 256 -6.67 7.81 20.72
C PHE A 256 -7.14 6.47 21.28
N TYR A 257 -6.22 5.55 21.47
CA TYR A 257 -6.47 4.29 22.15
C TYR A 257 -6.12 4.43 23.63
N THR A 258 -7.06 4.01 24.48
CA THR A 258 -6.76 3.82 25.92
C THR A 258 -5.79 2.65 26.09
N GLN A 259 -5.10 2.59 27.21
CA GLN A 259 -4.25 1.43 27.52
C GLN A 259 -5.05 0.12 27.52
N GLU A 260 -6.33 0.18 27.91
CA GLU A 260 -7.22 -0.98 27.88
C GLU A 260 -7.56 -1.41 26.45
N ASP A 261 -7.79 -0.44 25.54
CA ASP A 261 -7.98 -0.75 24.11
C ASP A 261 -6.76 -1.47 23.51
N ILE A 262 -5.56 -0.99 23.86
CA ILE A 262 -4.31 -1.64 23.41
C ILE A 262 -4.18 -3.06 23.96
N ARG A 263 -4.45 -3.27 25.27
CA ARG A 263 -4.42 -4.63 25.84
C ARG A 263 -5.37 -5.57 25.10
N GLN A 264 -6.57 -5.10 24.75
CA GLN A 264 -7.55 -5.88 23.99
C GLN A 264 -7.06 -6.16 22.56
N ILE A 265 -6.49 -5.17 21.86
CA ILE A 265 -5.90 -5.34 20.53
C ILE A 265 -4.77 -6.38 20.57
N VAL A 266 -3.83 -6.24 21.49
CA VAL A 266 -2.69 -7.16 21.64
C VAL A 266 -3.16 -8.59 21.97
N ALA A 267 -4.09 -8.75 22.89
CA ALA A 267 -4.63 -10.06 23.24
C ALA A 267 -5.36 -10.72 22.07
N TYR A 268 -6.12 -9.93 21.29
CA TYR A 268 -6.83 -10.41 20.09
C TYR A 268 -5.86 -10.84 18.98
N ALA A 269 -4.78 -10.07 18.79
CA ALA A 269 -3.73 -10.38 17.83
C ALA A 269 -2.95 -11.64 18.22
N HIS A 270 -2.49 -11.75 19.48
CA HIS A 270 -1.79 -12.93 20.00
C HIS A 270 -2.62 -14.21 19.84
N LYS A 271 -3.93 -14.14 20.11
CA LYS A 271 -4.84 -15.27 19.89
C LYS A 271 -4.85 -15.73 18.41
N ARG A 272 -4.42 -14.88 17.47
CA ARG A 272 -4.35 -15.16 16.03
C ARG A 272 -2.93 -15.36 15.52
N GLY A 273 -1.95 -15.50 16.43
CA GLY A 273 -0.54 -15.70 16.08
C GLY A 273 0.15 -14.44 15.55
N ILE A 274 -0.41 -13.25 15.83
CA ILE A 274 0.10 -11.96 15.35
C ILE A 274 0.69 -11.19 16.51
N GLU A 275 1.90 -10.64 16.31
CA GLU A 275 2.52 -9.67 17.20
C GLU A 275 2.07 -8.25 16.81
N VAL A 276 2.02 -7.36 17.82
CA VAL A 276 1.73 -5.93 17.60
C VAL A 276 2.97 -5.12 17.95
N MET A 277 3.55 -4.47 16.95
CA MET A 277 4.71 -3.58 17.10
C MET A 277 4.23 -2.13 17.14
N PRO A 278 4.49 -1.39 18.23
CA PRO A 278 4.21 0.04 18.29
C PRO A 278 5.32 0.83 17.62
N GLU A 279 4.96 1.92 16.96
CA GLU A 279 5.89 2.96 16.54
C GLU A 279 5.64 4.24 17.34
N ILE A 280 6.71 4.73 17.97
CA ILE A 280 6.76 5.98 18.72
C ILE A 280 7.84 6.83 18.07
N GLU A 281 7.43 7.77 17.27
CA GLU A 281 8.31 8.61 16.46
C GLU A 281 9.30 9.43 17.27
N MET A 282 10.54 9.47 16.80
CA MET A 282 11.61 10.32 17.29
C MET A 282 12.82 10.30 16.31
N PRO A 283 13.56 11.39 16.11
CA PRO A 283 13.35 12.71 16.73
C PRO A 283 12.37 13.60 15.95
N ALA A 284 11.97 13.24 14.72
CA ALA A 284 11.01 13.95 13.89
C ALA A 284 9.59 13.37 14.00
N HIS A 285 8.63 13.89 13.24
CA HIS A 285 7.21 13.51 13.26
C HIS A 285 6.56 13.56 14.66
N VAL A 286 6.85 14.63 15.41
CA VAL A 286 6.55 14.74 16.83
C VAL A 286 5.86 16.05 17.24
N ILE A 287 5.35 16.80 16.27
CA ILE A 287 4.69 18.09 16.55
C ILE A 287 3.50 17.92 17.51
N SER A 288 2.79 16.81 17.41
CA SER A 288 1.69 16.47 18.35
C SER A 288 2.16 16.41 19.82
N ALA A 289 3.35 15.82 20.06
CA ALA A 289 3.95 15.76 21.37
C ALA A 289 4.51 17.13 21.81
N ILE A 290 5.12 17.89 20.90
CA ILE A 290 5.61 19.25 21.16
C ILE A 290 4.45 20.19 21.46
N ALA A 291 3.31 20.07 20.77
CA ALA A 291 2.11 20.84 21.08
C ALA A 291 1.62 20.60 22.51
N ALA A 292 1.67 19.33 22.98
CA ALA A 292 1.36 18.98 24.35
C ALA A 292 2.41 19.47 25.38
N TYR A 293 3.69 19.40 24.99
CA TYR A 293 4.85 19.71 25.85
C TYR A 293 5.90 20.53 25.09
N PRO A 294 5.73 21.84 24.91
CA PRO A 294 6.60 22.69 24.08
C PRO A 294 8.10 22.69 24.49
N LYS A 295 8.37 22.33 25.75
CA LYS A 295 9.77 22.25 26.26
C LYS A 295 10.59 21.13 25.60
N LEU A 296 9.96 20.20 24.88
CA LEU A 296 10.64 19.12 24.17
C LEU A 296 11.32 19.59 22.88
N SER A 297 10.92 20.74 22.33
CA SER A 297 11.54 21.34 21.13
C SER A 297 12.73 22.25 21.47
N CYS A 298 13.55 22.56 20.45
CA CYS A 298 14.66 23.47 20.59
C CYS A 298 14.22 24.90 20.88
N HIS A 299 13.13 25.38 20.29
CA HIS A 299 12.63 26.75 20.46
C HIS A 299 11.73 26.92 21.68
N LYS A 300 11.17 25.84 22.27
CA LYS A 300 10.34 25.83 23.47
C LYS A 300 9.09 26.73 23.41
N GLN A 301 8.63 27.03 22.18
CA GLN A 301 7.46 27.84 21.95
C GLN A 301 6.21 26.99 21.73
N PRO A 302 5.02 27.48 22.09
CA PRO A 302 3.78 26.80 21.78
C PRO A 302 3.61 26.60 20.27
N VAL A 303 3.26 25.39 19.85
CA VAL A 303 2.86 25.03 18.49
C VAL A 303 1.49 24.35 18.55
N ALA A 304 0.74 24.40 17.45
CA ALA A 304 -0.50 23.65 17.33
C ALA A 304 -0.25 22.29 16.70
N VAL A 305 -1.09 21.30 16.99
CA VAL A 305 -1.16 20.05 16.21
C VAL A 305 -1.58 20.40 14.79
N PRO A 306 -0.79 20.10 13.75
CA PRO A 306 -1.12 20.47 12.39
C PRO A 306 -2.27 19.62 11.83
N SER A 307 -3.08 20.23 10.96
CA SER A 307 -4.20 19.51 10.31
C SER A 307 -3.79 18.82 9.01
N GLY A 308 -2.68 19.19 8.40
CA GLY A 308 -2.19 18.68 7.12
C GLY A 308 -0.66 18.56 7.06
N GLY A 309 -0.11 18.54 5.85
CA GLY A 309 1.33 18.40 5.61
C GLY A 309 2.16 19.54 6.21
N VAL A 310 3.33 19.19 6.74
CA VAL A 310 4.24 20.11 7.47
C VAL A 310 5.66 20.09 6.89
N TRP A 311 5.82 19.61 5.69
CA TRP A 311 7.14 19.57 5.05
C TRP A 311 7.71 20.95 4.75
N PRO A 312 9.01 21.24 5.01
CA PRO A 312 10.00 20.39 5.68
C PRO A 312 9.75 20.30 7.21
N ILE A 313 10.03 19.14 7.80
CA ILE A 313 9.79 18.87 9.22
C ILE A 313 10.89 19.50 10.06
N THR A 314 10.64 20.66 10.64
CA THR A 314 11.61 21.45 11.41
C THR A 314 11.38 21.39 12.91
N ASP A 315 10.15 21.19 13.34
CA ASP A 315 9.77 21.07 14.76
C ASP A 315 9.99 19.64 15.24
N ILE A 316 11.23 19.35 15.66
CA ILE A 316 11.68 18.02 16.11
C ILE A 316 12.12 18.08 17.58
N TYR A 317 12.26 16.94 18.24
CA TYR A 317 12.76 16.86 19.59
C TYR A 317 14.17 17.45 19.73
N CYS A 318 14.40 18.18 20.83
CA CYS A 318 15.71 18.75 21.14
C CYS A 318 16.67 17.67 21.64
N ALA A 319 17.62 17.26 20.81
CA ALA A 319 18.64 16.27 21.17
C ALA A 319 19.65 16.79 22.19
N GLY A 320 19.68 18.09 22.46
CA GLY A 320 20.59 18.73 23.42
C GLY A 320 20.15 18.67 24.88
N GLN A 321 18.88 18.35 25.15
CA GLN A 321 18.29 18.40 26.50
C GLN A 321 18.10 17.00 27.11
N GLU A 322 18.52 16.82 28.39
CA GLU A 322 18.27 15.56 29.10
C GLU A 322 16.79 15.30 29.37
N GLN A 323 16.00 16.37 29.55
CA GLN A 323 14.56 16.26 29.76
C GLN A 323 13.86 15.54 28.59
N THR A 324 14.35 15.71 27.35
CA THR A 324 13.83 14.98 26.18
C THR A 324 14.02 13.48 26.33
N PHE A 325 15.21 13.04 26.73
CA PHE A 325 15.48 11.60 26.92
C PHE A 325 14.70 11.04 28.11
N THR A 326 14.63 11.79 29.21
CA THR A 326 13.80 11.36 30.35
C THR A 326 12.34 11.17 29.95
N PHE A 327 11.77 12.11 29.21
CA PHE A 327 10.41 12.00 28.67
C PHE A 327 10.23 10.74 27.81
N LEU A 328 11.14 10.50 26.86
CA LEU A 328 11.06 9.35 25.95
C LEU A 328 11.24 8.02 26.70
N GLU A 329 12.18 7.94 27.62
CA GLU A 329 12.42 6.74 28.43
C GLU A 329 11.19 6.40 29.30
N GLU A 330 10.51 7.42 29.83
CA GLU A 330 9.28 7.25 30.61
C GLU A 330 8.08 6.86 29.76
N VAL A 331 7.92 7.45 28.57
CA VAL A 331 6.90 7.05 27.58
C VAL A 331 7.13 5.61 27.14
N LEU A 332 8.37 5.27 26.74
CA LEU A 332 8.71 3.91 26.29
C LEU A 332 8.53 2.87 27.40
N THR A 333 8.67 3.26 28.67
CA THR A 333 8.39 2.35 29.80
C THR A 333 6.92 1.93 29.81
N GLU A 334 5.97 2.85 29.68
CA GLU A 334 4.54 2.50 29.62
C GLU A 334 4.20 1.74 28.32
N VAL A 335 4.85 2.10 27.19
CA VAL A 335 4.68 1.38 25.91
C VAL A 335 5.10 -0.09 26.05
N MET A 336 6.25 -0.36 26.65
CA MET A 336 6.76 -1.73 26.82
C MET A 336 5.86 -2.60 27.72
N GLU A 337 5.14 -2.01 28.66
CA GLU A 337 4.14 -2.72 29.49
C GLU A 337 2.90 -3.13 28.69
N LEU A 338 2.56 -2.39 27.66
CA LEU A 338 1.39 -2.63 26.82
C LEU A 338 1.69 -3.57 25.64
N PHE A 339 2.91 -3.52 25.11
CA PHE A 339 3.34 -4.26 23.94
C PHE A 339 4.42 -5.29 24.31
N PRO A 340 4.06 -6.56 24.53
CA PRO A 340 5.00 -7.60 24.93
C PRO A 340 6.00 -7.99 23.84
N PHE A 341 5.71 -7.67 22.55
CA PHE A 341 6.62 -7.97 21.45
C PHE A 341 8.02 -7.42 21.68
N GLU A 342 9.04 -8.17 21.28
CA GLU A 342 10.43 -7.79 21.51
C GLU A 342 10.89 -6.55 20.75
N TYR A 343 10.21 -6.17 19.66
CA TYR A 343 10.56 -5.05 18.81
C TYR A 343 9.72 -3.80 19.14
N ILE A 344 10.41 -2.66 19.22
CA ILE A 344 9.82 -1.32 19.34
C ILE A 344 10.36 -0.48 18.21
N HIS A 345 9.47 0.05 17.36
CA HIS A 345 9.83 0.96 16.28
C HIS A 345 9.88 2.39 16.81
N ILE A 346 10.94 3.13 16.45
CA ILE A 346 11.19 4.49 16.94
C ILE A 346 11.15 5.55 15.83
N GLY A 347 10.75 5.18 14.61
CA GLY A 347 10.83 6.05 13.44
C GLY A 347 12.27 6.32 13.01
N GLY A 348 12.72 7.56 13.17
CA GLY A 348 14.10 7.97 12.86
C GLY A 348 14.25 8.70 11.53
N ASP A 349 13.17 8.76 10.76
CA ASP A 349 13.09 9.31 9.41
C ASP A 349 12.95 10.83 9.38
N GLU A 350 13.25 11.41 8.22
CA GLU A 350 12.98 12.77 7.77
C GLU A 350 13.38 13.90 8.73
N ALA A 351 14.20 13.62 9.74
CA ALA A 351 14.65 14.62 10.71
C ALA A 351 15.51 15.69 10.04
N THR A 352 14.97 16.89 9.81
CA THR A 352 15.76 18.03 9.37
C THR A 352 16.62 18.53 10.53
N LYS A 353 17.87 18.84 10.26
CA LYS A 353 18.80 19.29 11.32
C LYS A 353 18.79 20.82 11.50
N THR A 354 17.84 21.53 10.88
CA THR A 354 17.79 23.00 10.81
C THR A 354 17.78 23.65 12.19
N GLU A 355 16.93 23.18 13.10
CA GLU A 355 16.83 23.74 14.44
C GLU A 355 17.98 23.27 15.35
N TRP A 356 18.49 22.05 15.18
CA TRP A 356 19.66 21.58 15.94
C TRP A 356 20.92 22.42 15.65
N LYS A 357 21.12 22.87 14.41
CA LYS A 357 22.23 23.75 14.01
C LYS A 357 22.21 25.08 14.76
N LYS A 358 21.04 25.62 15.10
CA LYS A 358 20.85 26.88 15.80
C LYS A 358 20.76 26.72 17.31
N CYS A 359 20.41 25.54 17.80
CA CYS A 359 20.12 25.28 19.20
C CYS A 359 21.41 25.19 20.05
N LYS A 360 21.56 26.08 21.01
CA LYS A 360 22.72 26.11 21.93
C LYS A 360 22.91 24.81 22.69
N ASP A 361 21.81 24.15 23.10
CA ASP A 361 21.87 22.90 23.86
C ASP A 361 22.35 21.75 22.95
N CYS A 362 21.87 21.67 21.69
CA CYS A 362 22.33 20.68 20.72
C CYS A 362 23.81 20.88 20.38
N GLN A 363 24.23 22.14 20.08
CA GLN A 363 25.62 22.45 19.76
C GLN A 363 26.56 22.17 20.95
N ARG A 364 26.11 22.43 22.18
CA ARG A 364 26.86 22.04 23.39
C ARG A 364 27.03 20.52 23.46
N ARG A 365 25.99 19.73 23.24
CA ARG A 365 26.06 18.26 23.24
C ARG A 365 27.01 17.73 22.17
N ILE A 366 26.97 18.29 20.96
CA ILE A 366 27.93 17.96 19.88
C ILE A 366 29.35 18.16 20.40
N LYS A 367 29.65 19.31 21.00
CA LYS A 367 30.96 19.63 21.54
C LYS A 367 31.39 18.70 22.67
N ASP A 368 30.51 18.51 23.66
CA ASP A 368 30.81 17.76 24.88
C ASP A 368 31.08 16.26 24.60
N HIS A 369 30.35 15.70 23.61
CA HIS A 369 30.51 14.32 23.16
C HIS A 369 31.47 14.17 21.97
N LYS A 370 32.10 15.26 21.52
CA LYS A 370 33.05 15.29 20.39
C LYS A 370 32.45 14.71 19.09
N LEU A 371 31.16 14.96 18.87
CA LEU A 371 30.46 14.59 17.65
C LEU A 371 30.88 15.51 16.51
N LYS A 372 30.88 15.00 15.29
CA LYS A 372 31.33 15.74 14.10
C LYS A 372 30.31 16.79 13.66
N ASP A 373 29.04 16.42 13.67
CA ASP A 373 27.94 17.24 13.16
C ASP A 373 26.57 16.76 13.70
N GLU A 374 25.48 17.30 13.16
CA GLU A 374 24.11 16.97 13.54
C GLU A 374 23.68 15.57 13.09
N HIS A 375 24.34 14.95 12.10
CA HIS A 375 24.09 13.55 11.74
C HIS A 375 24.63 12.60 12.81
N GLU A 376 25.84 12.88 13.32
CA GLU A 376 26.35 12.13 14.48
C GLU A 376 25.55 12.44 15.76
N LEU A 377 24.93 13.62 15.89
CA LEU A 377 24.00 13.92 16.98
C LEU A 377 22.74 13.07 16.88
N GLN A 378 22.20 12.82 15.67
CA GLN A 378 21.09 11.88 15.48
C GLN A 378 21.51 10.46 15.84
N SER A 379 22.68 10.00 15.40
CA SER A 379 23.23 8.70 15.81
C SER A 379 23.39 8.59 17.34
N TYR A 380 23.87 9.63 17.99
CA TYR A 380 23.94 9.69 19.47
C TYR A 380 22.53 9.52 20.10
N PHE A 381 21.54 10.22 19.55
CA PHE A 381 20.15 10.15 20.01
C PHE A 381 19.62 8.71 19.91
N ILE A 382 19.74 8.10 18.72
CA ILE A 382 19.30 6.72 18.44
C ILE A 382 20.03 5.71 19.35
N LYS A 383 21.35 5.82 19.49
CA LYS A 383 22.15 4.92 20.37
C LYS A 383 21.74 5.02 21.83
N ARG A 384 21.34 6.19 22.29
CA ARG A 384 20.88 6.40 23.64
C ARG A 384 19.55 5.69 23.90
N ILE A 385 18.61 5.79 22.96
CA ILE A 385 17.32 5.08 23.03
C ILE A 385 17.53 3.57 22.88
N ASP A 386 18.38 3.13 21.96
CA ASP A 386 18.74 1.70 21.80
C ASP A 386 19.31 1.13 23.09
N THR A 387 20.21 1.84 23.76
CA THR A 387 20.79 1.43 25.05
C THR A 387 19.69 1.26 26.10
N PHE A 388 18.73 2.19 26.16
CA PHE A 388 17.59 2.11 27.05
C PHE A 388 16.72 0.88 26.77
N LEU A 389 16.28 0.72 25.51
CA LEU A 389 15.43 -0.41 25.07
C LEU A 389 16.14 -1.76 25.32
N SER A 390 17.41 -1.87 24.95
CA SER A 390 18.23 -3.07 25.16
C SER A 390 18.37 -3.42 26.65
N SER A 391 18.48 -2.41 27.54
CA SER A 391 18.50 -2.62 28.99
C SER A 391 17.21 -3.22 29.54
N LYS A 392 16.12 -3.13 28.79
CA LYS A 392 14.79 -3.69 29.09
C LYS A 392 14.49 -4.97 28.31
N GLY A 393 15.47 -5.50 27.57
CA GLY A 393 15.30 -6.71 26.74
C GLY A 393 14.50 -6.49 25.45
N LYS A 394 14.37 -5.23 24.99
CA LYS A 394 13.72 -4.89 23.73
C LYS A 394 14.74 -4.60 22.64
N LYS A 395 14.35 -4.79 21.40
CA LYS A 395 15.12 -4.49 20.19
C LYS A 395 14.56 -3.25 19.51
N LEU A 396 15.44 -2.34 19.12
CA LEU A 396 15.09 -1.15 18.38
C LEU A 396 14.87 -1.49 16.91
N VAL A 397 13.79 -0.99 16.32
CA VAL A 397 13.58 -0.89 14.88
C VAL A 397 13.51 0.58 14.49
N GLY A 398 14.03 0.95 13.33
CA GLY A 398 13.86 2.29 12.77
C GLY A 398 13.97 2.30 11.25
N TRP A 399 13.46 3.35 10.65
CA TRP A 399 13.59 3.58 9.22
C TRP A 399 15.06 3.70 8.82
N ASP A 400 15.39 3.52 7.55
CA ASP A 400 16.78 3.37 7.10
C ASP A 400 17.66 4.63 7.29
N GLU A 401 17.08 5.79 7.65
CA GLU A 401 17.84 6.97 8.08
C GLU A 401 18.62 6.78 9.38
N ILE A 402 18.27 5.81 10.22
CA ILE A 402 19.04 5.51 11.44
C ILE A 402 20.47 5.02 11.16
N ILE A 403 20.77 4.67 9.90
CA ILE A 403 22.12 4.31 9.45
C ILE A 403 23.05 5.55 9.42
N GLU A 404 22.46 6.74 9.24
CA GLU A 404 23.21 7.98 9.09
C GLU A 404 23.94 8.35 10.40
N GLY A 405 25.25 8.65 10.31
CA GLY A 405 26.09 8.95 11.47
C GLY A 405 26.47 7.77 12.35
N GLY A 406 26.01 6.53 12.02
CA GLY A 406 26.42 5.29 12.66
C GLY A 406 25.31 4.53 13.37
N LEU A 407 25.08 3.30 12.94
CA LEU A 407 24.01 2.41 13.40
C LEU A 407 24.38 1.71 14.73
N PRO A 408 23.46 1.56 15.71
CA PRO A 408 23.65 0.65 16.85
C PRO A 408 23.75 -0.80 16.38
N LYS A 409 24.61 -1.59 17.04
CA LYS A 409 24.92 -2.96 16.62
C LYS A 409 23.70 -3.90 16.58
N ASN A 410 22.74 -3.71 17.49
CA ASN A 410 21.59 -4.59 17.65
C ASN A 410 20.29 -3.99 17.04
N ALA A 411 20.36 -2.81 16.42
CA ALA A 411 19.21 -2.20 15.80
C ALA A 411 18.80 -2.97 14.55
N THR A 412 17.50 -3.10 14.32
CA THR A 412 16.91 -3.61 13.09
C THR A 412 16.55 -2.45 12.18
N VAL A 413 16.89 -2.54 10.90
CA VAL A 413 16.63 -1.49 9.92
C VAL A 413 15.41 -1.83 9.07
N MET A 414 14.45 -0.91 9.00
CA MET A 414 13.33 -1.00 8.07
C MET A 414 13.62 -0.14 6.84
N SER A 415 13.94 -0.81 5.71
CA SER A 415 14.41 -0.14 4.49
C SER A 415 13.24 0.24 3.59
N TRP A 416 12.95 1.55 3.47
CA TRP A 416 11.80 2.07 2.72
C TRP A 416 12.20 2.86 1.45
N ARG A 417 13.35 3.53 1.45
CA ARG A 417 13.86 4.33 0.33
C ARG A 417 14.42 3.49 -0.84
N GLY A 418 14.06 2.21 -0.88
CA GLY A 418 14.55 1.20 -1.82
C GLY A 418 15.22 0.06 -1.07
N PHE A 419 16.11 -0.65 -1.76
CA PHE A 419 16.85 -1.78 -1.19
C PHE A 419 18.21 -1.40 -0.59
N ASP A 420 18.77 -0.26 -0.99
CA ASP A 420 20.15 0.13 -0.66
C ASP A 420 20.39 0.25 0.86
N GLY A 421 19.41 0.80 1.60
CA GLY A 421 19.46 0.89 3.06
C GLY A 421 19.57 -0.49 3.71
N GLY A 422 18.73 -1.43 3.23
CA GLY A 422 18.76 -2.81 3.72
C GLY A 422 20.03 -3.56 3.37
N ILE A 423 20.55 -3.41 2.15
CA ILE A 423 21.84 -3.97 1.74
C ILE A 423 22.94 -3.47 2.68
N LYS A 424 23.02 -2.15 2.89
CA LYS A 424 24.02 -1.55 3.76
C LYS A 424 23.91 -2.00 5.22
N ALA A 425 22.70 -2.13 5.76
CA ALA A 425 22.48 -2.60 7.12
C ALA A 425 22.92 -4.08 7.28
N SER A 426 22.56 -4.94 6.31
CA SER A 426 22.97 -6.36 6.31
C SER A 426 24.49 -6.53 6.17
N GLU A 427 25.18 -5.65 5.43
CA GLU A 427 26.66 -5.60 5.38
C GLU A 427 27.29 -5.26 6.74
N LEU A 428 26.59 -4.49 7.56
CA LEU A 428 27.02 -4.15 8.93
C LEU A 428 26.67 -5.25 9.95
N GLY A 429 25.98 -6.31 9.53
CA GLY A 429 25.53 -7.41 10.38
C GLY A 429 24.27 -7.09 11.19
N ASN A 430 23.46 -6.12 10.74
CA ASN A 430 22.17 -5.77 11.33
C ASN A 430 21.03 -6.48 10.61
N ASP A 431 20.00 -6.87 11.37
CA ASP A 431 18.78 -7.43 10.79
C ASP A 431 17.99 -6.37 10.02
N VAL A 432 17.28 -6.81 8.98
CA VAL A 432 16.62 -5.95 8.02
C VAL A 432 15.18 -6.41 7.75
N ILE A 433 14.27 -5.45 7.67
CA ILE A 433 12.90 -5.63 7.17
C ILE A 433 12.78 -4.78 5.90
N MET A 434 12.48 -5.43 4.77
CA MET A 434 12.36 -4.76 3.47
C MET A 434 10.96 -4.21 3.26
N THR A 435 10.87 -2.89 3.06
CA THR A 435 9.60 -2.18 2.79
C THR A 435 9.74 -1.14 1.68
N PRO A 436 10.46 -1.48 0.56
CA PRO A 436 10.75 -0.48 -0.47
C PRO A 436 9.45 0.12 -1.03
N GLY A 437 9.37 1.46 -1.05
CA GLY A 437 8.16 2.20 -1.41
C GLY A 437 7.61 1.82 -2.79
N ASP A 438 8.47 1.47 -3.72
CA ASP A 438 8.09 1.01 -5.06
C ASP A 438 7.31 -0.32 -5.11
N PHE A 439 7.29 -1.11 -4.03
CA PHE A 439 6.61 -2.40 -3.94
C PHE A 439 5.63 -2.50 -2.77
N CYS A 440 5.94 -1.82 -1.66
CA CYS A 440 5.33 -2.05 -0.37
C CYS A 440 4.45 -0.89 0.13
N TYR A 441 4.51 0.30 -0.49
CA TYR A 441 3.67 1.43 -0.09
C TYR A 441 2.26 1.32 -0.68
N LEU A 442 1.33 0.90 0.16
CA LEU A 442 -0.06 0.66 -0.22
C LEU A 442 -0.93 1.92 -0.25
N ASP A 443 -0.36 3.07 0.04
CA ASP A 443 -0.95 4.42 -0.08
C ASP A 443 -0.76 5.02 -1.49
N GLN A 444 0.01 4.37 -2.37
CA GLN A 444 0.19 4.79 -3.76
C GLN A 444 -0.92 4.26 -4.67
N TYR A 445 -1.08 4.88 -5.86
CA TYR A 445 -2.03 4.41 -6.87
C TYR A 445 -1.77 2.96 -7.26
N GLN A 446 -2.84 2.19 -7.46
CA GLN A 446 -2.76 0.81 -7.95
C GLN A 446 -3.26 0.63 -9.38
N GLY A 447 -3.77 1.69 -10.00
CA GLY A 447 -4.24 1.75 -11.37
C GLY A 447 -4.09 3.15 -11.96
N ASP A 448 -4.93 3.48 -12.94
CA ASP A 448 -4.98 4.80 -13.56
C ASP A 448 -5.40 5.87 -12.56
N PRO A 449 -4.55 6.87 -12.25
CA PRO A 449 -4.85 7.91 -11.25
C PRO A 449 -6.17 8.67 -11.49
N GLU A 450 -6.67 8.73 -12.72
CA GLU A 450 -7.95 9.37 -13.04
C GLU A 450 -9.18 8.49 -12.67
N LYS A 451 -8.94 7.22 -12.28
CA LYS A 451 -9.96 6.24 -11.93
C LYS A 451 -9.84 5.73 -10.49
N GLU A 452 -8.76 6.11 -9.82
CA GLU A 452 -8.46 5.72 -8.45
C GLU A 452 -8.87 6.82 -7.45
N PRO A 453 -9.11 6.47 -6.18
CA PRO A 453 -9.15 7.46 -5.11
C PRO A 453 -7.87 8.31 -5.08
N LEU A 454 -7.97 9.54 -4.57
CA LEU A 454 -6.80 10.39 -4.40
C LEU A 454 -5.78 9.72 -3.47
N THR A 455 -4.50 9.79 -3.87
CA THR A 455 -3.36 9.25 -3.11
C THR A 455 -2.23 10.27 -3.04
N ILE A 456 -1.16 9.93 -2.32
CA ILE A 456 0.06 10.73 -2.29
C ILE A 456 0.78 10.81 -3.66
N GLY A 457 0.46 9.92 -4.58
CA GLY A 457 1.13 9.75 -5.88
C GLY A 457 1.74 8.35 -6.02
N GLY A 458 2.73 8.23 -6.90
CA GLY A 458 3.39 6.95 -7.17
C GLY A 458 2.47 5.94 -7.90
N ASN A 459 2.97 4.73 -8.11
CA ASN A 459 2.19 3.66 -8.73
C ASN A 459 2.71 2.27 -8.33
N VAL A 460 1.94 1.56 -7.53
CA VAL A 460 2.24 0.22 -7.04
C VAL A 460 1.08 -0.71 -7.41
N PRO A 461 1.00 -1.18 -8.67
CA PRO A 461 -0.05 -2.09 -9.13
C PRO A 461 0.11 -3.48 -8.51
N LEU A 462 -0.97 -4.28 -8.58
CA LEU A 462 -1.02 -5.62 -7.98
C LEU A 462 0.10 -6.54 -8.49
N SER A 463 0.38 -6.50 -9.80
CA SER A 463 1.44 -7.33 -10.41
C SER A 463 2.82 -6.97 -9.89
N LYS A 464 3.07 -5.69 -9.60
CA LYS A 464 4.36 -5.23 -9.06
C LYS A 464 4.56 -5.76 -7.63
N VAL A 465 3.56 -5.68 -6.77
CA VAL A 465 3.61 -6.27 -5.42
C VAL A 465 3.84 -7.78 -5.49
N TYR A 466 3.21 -8.47 -6.44
CA TYR A 466 3.40 -9.91 -6.61
C TYR A 466 4.84 -10.31 -6.99
N THR A 467 5.59 -9.43 -7.64
CA THR A 467 7.00 -9.66 -7.98
C THR A 467 7.97 -9.30 -6.86
N PHE A 468 7.48 -8.71 -5.78
CA PHE A 468 8.34 -8.35 -4.65
C PHE A 468 9.08 -9.56 -4.08
N ASP A 469 10.38 -9.39 -3.86
CA ASP A 469 11.24 -10.32 -3.15
C ASP A 469 12.15 -9.52 -2.21
N PRO A 470 12.08 -9.74 -0.89
CA PRO A 470 12.99 -9.11 0.06
C PRO A 470 14.46 -9.44 -0.17
N ILE A 471 14.75 -10.57 -0.82
CA ILE A 471 16.10 -11.02 -1.13
C ILE A 471 16.44 -10.75 -2.60
N LEU A 472 17.48 -9.95 -2.84
CA LEU A 472 17.99 -9.69 -4.18
C LEU A 472 19.04 -10.74 -4.57
N GLU A 473 19.17 -11.01 -5.87
CA GLU A 473 20.13 -12.02 -6.39
C GLU A 473 21.57 -11.67 -6.05
N GLU A 474 21.92 -10.39 -6.13
CA GLU A 474 23.26 -9.84 -5.86
C GLU A 474 23.70 -9.91 -4.39
N MET A 475 22.79 -10.13 -3.44
CA MET A 475 23.12 -10.26 -2.02
C MET A 475 23.96 -11.51 -1.76
N THR A 476 25.00 -11.39 -0.91
CA THR A 476 25.78 -12.52 -0.43
C THR A 476 24.96 -13.44 0.48
N SER A 477 25.42 -14.66 0.70
CA SER A 477 24.76 -15.60 1.62
C SER A 477 24.69 -15.07 3.05
N GLU A 478 25.68 -14.30 3.48
CA GLU A 478 25.70 -13.66 4.80
C GLU A 478 24.65 -12.55 4.90
N GLN A 479 24.59 -11.65 3.93
CA GLN A 479 23.56 -10.60 3.87
C GLN A 479 22.13 -11.19 3.89
N LYS A 480 21.89 -12.27 3.11
CA LYS A 480 20.57 -12.93 3.04
C LYS A 480 20.09 -13.47 4.39
N GLN A 481 21.00 -13.84 5.30
CA GLN A 481 20.64 -14.32 6.65
C GLN A 481 20.06 -13.22 7.55
N HIS A 482 20.42 -11.96 7.28
CA HIS A 482 19.91 -10.80 8.01
C HIS A 482 18.56 -10.30 7.51
N ILE A 483 18.07 -10.79 6.37
CA ILE A 483 16.77 -10.37 5.84
C ILE A 483 15.65 -11.13 6.54
N LEU A 484 14.97 -10.47 7.50
CA LEU A 484 13.87 -11.07 8.25
C LEU A 484 12.63 -11.29 7.39
N GLY A 485 12.43 -10.45 6.38
CA GLY A 485 11.27 -10.49 5.49
C GLY A 485 10.86 -9.11 5.01
N GLY A 486 9.55 -8.87 4.92
CA GLY A 486 9.02 -7.61 4.43
C GLY A 486 7.68 -7.21 5.03
N GLN A 487 7.25 -6.00 4.69
CA GLN A 487 6.03 -5.41 5.22
C GLN A 487 5.40 -4.47 4.20
N GLY A 488 4.06 -4.46 4.14
CA GLY A 488 3.31 -3.45 3.42
C GLY A 488 2.98 -2.28 4.34
N ASN A 489 3.12 -1.06 3.85
CA ASN A 489 2.87 0.16 4.62
C ASN A 489 1.69 0.92 4.04
N LEU A 490 0.72 1.27 4.87
CA LEU A 490 -0.39 2.14 4.53
C LEU A 490 -0.29 3.44 5.31
N TRP A 491 0.24 4.47 4.68
CA TRP A 491 0.19 5.84 5.18
C TRP A 491 -1.19 6.45 4.95
N SER A 492 -1.64 7.29 5.85
CA SER A 492 -3.05 7.70 5.88
C SER A 492 -3.31 9.18 5.63
N GLU A 493 -2.37 9.94 5.05
CA GLU A 493 -2.58 11.35 4.69
C GLU A 493 -3.81 11.55 3.80
N TYR A 494 -4.06 10.64 2.88
CA TYR A 494 -5.17 10.66 1.93
C TYR A 494 -6.17 9.52 2.14
N VAL A 495 -6.00 8.74 3.21
CA VAL A 495 -6.86 7.59 3.55
C VAL A 495 -7.61 7.89 4.83
N THR A 496 -8.82 8.41 4.70
CA THR A 496 -9.57 9.03 5.80
C THR A 496 -10.57 8.10 6.49
N ALA A 497 -10.89 6.98 5.85
CA ALA A 497 -11.95 6.07 6.30
C ALA A 497 -11.58 4.59 6.13
N PRO A 498 -12.17 3.68 6.95
CA PRO A 498 -11.95 2.23 6.84
C PRO A 498 -12.17 1.65 5.44
N ALA A 499 -13.20 2.12 4.71
CA ALA A 499 -13.49 1.63 3.36
C ALA A 499 -12.42 2.03 2.34
N GLU A 500 -11.81 3.21 2.49
CA GLU A 500 -10.69 3.68 1.67
C GLU A 500 -9.43 2.88 2.00
N SER A 501 -9.13 2.69 3.30
CA SER A 501 -8.02 1.86 3.75
C SER A 501 -8.11 0.44 3.18
N GLN A 502 -9.28 -0.18 3.23
CA GLN A 502 -9.51 -1.49 2.63
C GLN A 502 -9.29 -1.48 1.11
N TYR A 503 -9.80 -0.47 0.40
CA TYR A 503 -9.56 -0.31 -1.03
C TYR A 503 -8.06 -0.25 -1.35
N MET A 504 -7.30 0.51 -0.59
CA MET A 504 -5.87 0.69 -0.78
C MET A 504 -5.08 -0.59 -0.44
N ILE A 505 -5.46 -1.31 0.59
CA ILE A 505 -4.80 -2.56 1.01
C ILE A 505 -5.11 -3.70 0.02
N PHE A 506 -6.39 -3.89 -0.36
CA PHE A 506 -6.82 -5.01 -1.19
C PHE A 506 -6.93 -4.65 -2.68
N PRO A 507 -6.49 -5.55 -3.58
CA PRO A 507 -5.99 -6.91 -3.34
C PRO A 507 -4.48 -7.02 -3.09
N ARG A 508 -3.72 -5.92 -3.02
CA ARG A 508 -2.25 -5.91 -2.97
C ARG A 508 -1.66 -6.69 -1.79
N ILE A 509 -2.34 -6.66 -0.64
CA ILE A 509 -1.90 -7.44 0.54
C ILE A 509 -1.95 -8.95 0.31
N LEU A 510 -2.83 -9.44 -0.58
CA LEU A 510 -2.87 -10.84 -0.99
C LEU A 510 -1.59 -11.22 -1.73
N ALA A 511 -1.12 -10.34 -2.63
CA ALA A 511 0.12 -10.53 -3.37
C ALA A 511 1.33 -10.48 -2.43
N LEU A 512 1.35 -9.52 -1.51
CA LEU A 512 2.43 -9.41 -0.53
C LEU A 512 2.48 -10.63 0.40
N SER A 513 1.33 -11.10 0.88
CA SER A 513 1.29 -12.30 1.73
C SER A 513 1.89 -13.53 1.02
N GLU A 514 1.57 -13.71 -0.27
CA GLU A 514 2.13 -14.80 -1.07
C GLU A 514 3.62 -14.60 -1.36
N ALA A 515 4.07 -13.37 -1.60
CA ALA A 515 5.49 -13.04 -1.79
C ALA A 515 6.34 -13.38 -0.54
N LEU A 516 5.78 -13.17 0.65
CA LEU A 516 6.48 -13.37 1.92
C LEU A 516 6.32 -14.78 2.50
N TRP A 517 5.23 -15.48 2.18
CA TRP A 517 4.96 -16.81 2.69
C TRP A 517 5.46 -17.92 1.77
N SER A 518 5.12 -17.83 0.48
CA SER A 518 5.26 -18.95 -0.46
C SER A 518 6.66 -19.05 -1.05
N PRO A 519 7.18 -20.27 -1.29
CA PRO A 519 8.40 -20.44 -2.09
C PRO A 519 8.22 -19.88 -3.51
N ASN A 520 9.27 -19.26 -4.07
CA ASN A 520 9.22 -18.71 -5.43
C ASN A 520 8.85 -19.75 -6.50
N SER A 521 9.20 -21.03 -6.26
CA SER A 521 8.93 -22.14 -7.19
C SER A 521 7.45 -22.43 -7.42
N VAL A 522 6.55 -22.05 -6.49
CA VAL A 522 5.09 -22.28 -6.62
C VAL A 522 4.34 -21.04 -7.08
N LYS A 523 5.00 -19.88 -7.19
CA LYS A 523 4.39 -18.63 -7.61
C LYS A 523 4.02 -18.68 -9.08
N ASN A 524 2.76 -18.33 -9.41
CA ASN A 524 2.26 -18.24 -10.78
C ASN A 524 1.19 -17.15 -10.88
N TRP A 525 1.47 -16.10 -11.62
CA TRP A 525 0.61 -14.92 -11.75
C TRP A 525 -0.83 -15.26 -12.17
N LYS A 526 -0.98 -16.08 -13.22
CA LYS A 526 -2.31 -16.45 -13.74
C LYS A 526 -3.13 -17.19 -12.70
N ASN A 527 -2.51 -18.13 -11.98
CA ASN A 527 -3.15 -18.88 -10.90
C ASN A 527 -3.47 -17.97 -9.72
N PHE A 528 -2.53 -17.08 -9.32
CA PHE A 528 -2.74 -16.12 -8.26
C PHE A 528 -3.96 -15.22 -8.53
N VAL A 529 -4.08 -14.64 -9.73
CA VAL A 529 -5.24 -13.82 -10.11
C VAL A 529 -6.55 -14.61 -10.02
N LYS A 530 -6.58 -15.88 -10.47
CA LYS A 530 -7.76 -16.74 -10.36
C LYS A 530 -8.16 -16.96 -8.88
N ARG A 531 -7.19 -17.21 -8.00
CA ARG A 531 -7.44 -17.37 -6.56
C ARG A 531 -7.88 -16.06 -5.90
N THR A 532 -7.32 -14.93 -6.35
CA THR A 532 -7.72 -13.59 -5.91
C THR A 532 -9.18 -13.31 -6.25
N GLU A 533 -9.64 -13.64 -7.45
CA GLU A 533 -11.06 -13.50 -7.84
C GLU A 533 -11.98 -14.34 -6.96
N ALA A 534 -11.60 -15.57 -6.67
CA ALA A 534 -12.36 -16.42 -5.74
C ALA A 534 -12.41 -15.82 -4.32
N LEU A 535 -11.32 -15.19 -3.88
CA LEU A 535 -11.25 -14.55 -2.57
C LEU A 535 -12.10 -13.26 -2.49
N PHE A 536 -12.32 -12.55 -3.60
CA PHE A 536 -13.22 -11.39 -3.63
C PHE A 536 -14.62 -11.72 -3.12
N HIS A 537 -15.18 -12.90 -3.49
CA HIS A 537 -16.47 -13.33 -2.96
C HIS A 537 -16.47 -13.53 -1.43
N ARG A 538 -15.32 -13.95 -0.86
CA ARG A 538 -15.16 -14.05 0.58
C ARG A 538 -15.06 -12.68 1.24
N LEU A 539 -14.32 -11.74 0.62
CA LEU A 539 -14.24 -10.35 1.07
C LEU A 539 -15.61 -9.67 1.03
N ASP A 540 -16.43 -9.95 0.01
CA ASP A 540 -17.82 -9.46 -0.07
C ASP A 540 -18.64 -9.92 1.14
N VAL A 541 -18.57 -11.22 1.52
CA VAL A 541 -19.26 -11.75 2.71
C VAL A 541 -18.74 -11.10 4.00
N MET A 542 -17.45 -10.79 4.07
CA MET A 542 -16.82 -10.10 5.21
C MET A 542 -17.13 -8.60 5.24
N GLY A 543 -17.76 -8.04 4.21
CA GLY A 543 -17.98 -6.60 4.05
C GLY A 543 -16.66 -5.83 4.00
N ILE A 544 -15.68 -6.32 3.25
CA ILE A 544 -14.37 -5.70 3.02
C ILE A 544 -14.33 -5.14 1.61
N ASN A 545 -14.04 -3.84 1.50
CA ASN A 545 -13.87 -3.18 0.22
C ASN A 545 -12.53 -3.58 -0.43
N TYR A 546 -12.47 -3.55 -1.76
CA TYR A 546 -11.26 -3.88 -2.52
C TYR A 546 -11.24 -3.21 -3.89
N ALA A 547 -10.06 -2.92 -4.40
CA ALA A 547 -9.88 -2.36 -5.72
C ALA A 547 -10.06 -3.40 -6.83
N LYS A 548 -10.59 -2.93 -7.95
CA LYS A 548 -10.73 -3.71 -9.20
C LYS A 548 -9.75 -3.22 -10.29
N SER A 549 -8.69 -2.55 -9.88
CA SER A 549 -7.72 -1.88 -10.76
C SER A 549 -6.99 -2.85 -11.68
N MET A 550 -6.81 -4.11 -11.27
CA MET A 550 -6.20 -5.15 -12.11
C MET A 550 -6.96 -5.42 -13.43
N TYR A 551 -8.23 -5.00 -13.53
CA TYR A 551 -9.03 -5.12 -14.76
C TYR A 551 -8.94 -3.88 -15.66
N GLN A 552 -8.29 -2.80 -15.20
CA GLN A 552 -8.14 -1.60 -16.00
C GLN A 552 -7.27 -1.88 -17.25
N VAL A 553 -7.61 -1.22 -18.35
CA VAL A 553 -6.84 -1.30 -19.59
C VAL A 553 -5.93 -0.08 -19.68
N GLN A 554 -4.64 -0.31 -19.76
CA GLN A 554 -3.66 0.73 -20.06
C GLN A 554 -3.64 0.96 -21.57
N ILE A 555 -3.84 2.20 -22.00
CA ILE A 555 -3.75 2.64 -23.39
C ILE A 555 -2.41 3.34 -23.55
N ARG A 556 -1.51 2.74 -24.32
CA ARG A 556 -0.16 3.29 -24.59
C ARG A 556 -0.03 3.67 -26.04
N GLU A 557 0.52 4.82 -26.28
CA GLU A 557 0.87 5.35 -27.59
C GLU A 557 2.39 5.33 -27.79
N THR A 558 2.82 5.00 -28.99
CA THR A 558 4.23 5.03 -29.40
C THR A 558 4.33 5.57 -30.82
N ILE A 559 5.19 6.56 -31.05
CA ILE A 559 5.47 7.06 -32.44
C ILE A 559 6.28 5.99 -33.17
N THR A 560 5.82 5.63 -34.38
CA THR A 560 6.57 4.76 -35.29
C THR A 560 7.48 5.59 -36.18
N GLU A 561 8.50 4.95 -36.81
CA GLU A 561 9.42 5.60 -37.75
C GLU A 561 8.69 6.29 -38.94
N ALA A 562 7.48 5.86 -39.27
CA ALA A 562 6.66 6.45 -40.31
C ALA A 562 5.83 7.67 -39.89
N GLY A 563 6.05 8.21 -38.68
CA GLY A 563 5.27 9.33 -38.10
C GLY A 563 3.82 8.98 -37.80
N LYS A 564 3.48 7.70 -37.74
CA LYS A 564 2.19 7.20 -37.23
C LYS A 564 2.28 6.87 -35.78
N VAL A 565 1.15 6.91 -35.09
CA VAL A 565 1.06 6.52 -33.66
C VAL A 565 0.47 5.12 -33.58
N GLU A 566 1.23 4.22 -32.98
CA GLU A 566 0.78 2.88 -32.64
C GLU A 566 0.17 2.86 -31.26
N ILE A 567 -0.99 2.25 -31.15
CA ILE A 567 -1.73 2.07 -29.88
C ILE A 567 -1.62 0.62 -29.43
N THR A 568 -1.11 0.45 -28.22
CA THR A 568 -1.05 -0.84 -27.51
C THR A 568 -2.00 -0.81 -26.31
N LEU A 569 -2.78 -1.88 -26.15
CA LEU A 569 -3.70 -2.06 -25.04
C LEU A 569 -3.24 -3.24 -24.17
N GLN A 570 -3.12 -3.00 -22.87
CA GLN A 570 -2.66 -4.01 -21.89
C GLN A 570 -3.51 -3.98 -20.62
N SER A 571 -3.65 -5.12 -19.94
CA SER A 571 -4.25 -5.23 -18.62
C SER A 571 -3.42 -6.17 -17.77
N GLU A 572 -3.41 -5.99 -16.45
CA GLU A 572 -2.80 -6.94 -15.51
C GLU A 572 -3.58 -8.26 -15.47
N TYR A 573 -4.86 -8.25 -15.84
CA TYR A 573 -5.70 -9.43 -15.87
C TYR A 573 -5.24 -10.41 -16.96
N PRO A 574 -4.82 -11.64 -16.60
CA PRO A 574 -4.24 -12.58 -17.57
C PRO A 574 -5.25 -13.01 -18.63
N ASN A 575 -4.83 -12.99 -19.90
CA ASN A 575 -5.65 -13.35 -21.06
C ASN A 575 -6.95 -12.51 -21.14
N ALA A 576 -6.90 -11.23 -20.78
CA ALA A 576 -8.05 -10.33 -20.85
C ALA A 576 -8.66 -10.28 -22.25
N ASP A 577 -9.98 -10.44 -22.36
CA ASP A 577 -10.72 -10.06 -23.56
C ASP A 577 -10.84 -8.54 -23.59
N ILE A 578 -9.79 -7.87 -24.09
CA ILE A 578 -9.77 -6.41 -24.22
C ILE A 578 -10.56 -6.02 -25.46
N ARG A 579 -11.51 -5.11 -25.29
CA ARG A 579 -12.22 -4.51 -26.43
C ARG A 579 -12.07 -3.00 -26.39
N TYR A 580 -12.00 -2.38 -27.56
CA TYR A 580 -11.81 -0.95 -27.72
C TYR A 580 -12.73 -0.34 -28.75
N ALA A 581 -12.94 0.96 -28.64
CA ALA A 581 -13.70 1.77 -29.58
C ALA A 581 -12.97 3.09 -29.85
N ILE A 582 -12.99 3.54 -31.11
CA ILE A 582 -12.42 4.81 -31.58
C ILE A 582 -13.58 5.77 -31.88
N ALA A 583 -13.43 7.05 -31.51
CA ALA A 583 -14.34 8.15 -31.87
C ALA A 583 -15.83 7.86 -31.58
N GLY A 584 -16.15 7.11 -30.52
CA GLY A 584 -17.53 6.80 -30.15
C GLY A 584 -18.17 5.61 -30.87
N GLY A 585 -17.41 4.91 -31.71
CA GLY A 585 -17.85 3.69 -32.43
C GLY A 585 -18.13 2.51 -31.48
N ASN A 586 -18.52 1.38 -32.06
CA ASN A 586 -18.76 0.14 -31.33
C ASN A 586 -17.44 -0.49 -30.84
N TYR A 587 -17.53 -1.23 -29.75
CA TYR A 587 -16.40 -2.01 -29.23
C TYR A 587 -16.03 -3.14 -30.17
N GLN A 588 -14.76 -3.23 -30.50
CA GLN A 588 -14.14 -4.30 -31.27
C GLN A 588 -13.05 -4.98 -30.45
N LYS A 589 -12.83 -6.28 -30.71
CA LYS A 589 -11.84 -7.07 -29.98
C LYS A 589 -10.42 -6.62 -30.32
N TYR A 590 -9.60 -6.41 -29.31
CA TYR A 590 -8.18 -6.13 -29.46
C TYR A 590 -7.39 -7.44 -29.65
N THR A 591 -6.67 -7.56 -30.74
CA THR A 591 -5.85 -8.75 -31.06
C THR A 591 -4.39 -8.42 -31.27
N SER A 592 -4.08 -7.19 -31.66
CA SER A 592 -2.73 -6.69 -31.94
C SER A 592 -2.71 -5.16 -31.87
N PRO A 593 -1.53 -4.53 -31.72
CA PRO A 593 -1.39 -3.08 -31.84
C PRO A 593 -1.98 -2.56 -33.14
N PHE A 594 -2.58 -1.38 -33.12
CA PHE A 594 -3.19 -0.73 -34.29
C PHE A 594 -2.67 0.71 -34.43
N GLN A 595 -2.69 1.23 -35.63
CA GLN A 595 -2.17 2.56 -35.95
C GLN A 595 -3.30 3.58 -36.10
N ILE A 596 -3.05 4.79 -35.64
CA ILE A 596 -3.82 5.99 -35.90
C ILE A 596 -2.93 7.04 -36.57
N ASN A 597 -3.53 7.92 -37.41
CA ASN A 597 -2.82 8.96 -38.18
C ASN A 597 -3.47 10.35 -38.02
N GLN A 598 -4.41 10.48 -37.15
CA GLN A 598 -5.09 11.72 -36.78
C GLN A 598 -5.49 11.71 -35.29
N SER A 599 -5.90 12.84 -34.77
CA SER A 599 -6.38 12.95 -33.38
C SER A 599 -7.60 12.07 -33.15
N GLU A 600 -7.52 11.18 -32.18
CA GLU A 600 -8.57 10.21 -31.89
C GLU A 600 -8.81 10.07 -30.37
N LYS A 601 -10.06 9.76 -30.02
CA LYS A 601 -10.46 9.39 -28.66
C LYS A 601 -10.67 7.89 -28.58
N ILE A 602 -9.82 7.21 -27.81
CA ILE A 602 -9.81 5.76 -27.67
C ILE A 602 -10.43 5.40 -26.33
N ARG A 603 -11.38 4.46 -26.34
CA ARG A 603 -11.94 3.84 -25.14
C ARG A 603 -11.59 2.36 -25.17
N ALA A 604 -11.19 1.81 -24.02
CA ALA A 604 -10.87 0.40 -23.90
C ALA A 604 -11.36 -0.15 -22.56
N VAL A 605 -11.78 -1.41 -22.54
CA VAL A 605 -12.29 -2.08 -21.35
C VAL A 605 -12.12 -3.60 -21.47
N VAL A 606 -11.91 -4.29 -20.36
CA VAL A 606 -11.96 -5.76 -20.30
C VAL A 606 -13.41 -6.23 -20.40
N PHE A 607 -13.65 -7.30 -21.16
CA PHE A 607 -14.95 -7.98 -21.22
C PHE A 607 -14.89 -9.32 -20.45
N LYS A 608 -15.94 -9.60 -19.70
CA LYS A 608 -16.20 -10.90 -19.07
C LYS A 608 -17.63 -11.32 -19.40
N ASN A 609 -17.80 -12.56 -19.87
CA ASN A 609 -19.12 -13.07 -20.26
C ASN A 609 -19.85 -12.12 -21.25
N GLU A 610 -19.14 -11.66 -22.27
CA GLU A 610 -19.63 -10.74 -23.33
C GLU A 610 -20.10 -9.35 -22.81
N ALA A 611 -19.85 -9.00 -21.56
CA ALA A 611 -20.18 -7.70 -20.98
C ALA A 611 -18.93 -6.94 -20.53
N PRO A 612 -18.93 -5.59 -20.60
CA PRO A 612 -17.87 -4.76 -20.03
C PRO A 612 -17.68 -5.05 -18.55
N PHE A 613 -16.44 -5.21 -18.11
CA PHE A 613 -16.08 -5.53 -16.74
C PHE A 613 -14.96 -4.62 -16.24
N GLY A 614 -15.21 -3.94 -15.12
CA GLY A 614 -14.29 -2.92 -14.59
C GLY A 614 -14.52 -1.52 -15.19
N ALA A 615 -13.61 -0.61 -14.90
CA ALA A 615 -13.68 0.77 -15.39
C ALA A 615 -13.27 0.86 -16.88
N VAL A 616 -14.00 1.70 -17.62
CA VAL A 616 -13.61 2.04 -19.01
C VAL A 616 -12.42 2.99 -18.95
N SER A 617 -11.29 2.56 -19.51
CA SER A 617 -10.17 3.45 -19.77
C SER A 617 -10.43 4.28 -21.01
N GLN A 618 -10.05 5.56 -20.98
CA GLN A 618 -10.23 6.49 -22.08
C GLN A 618 -9.00 7.36 -22.22
N LYS A 619 -8.53 7.54 -23.48
CA LYS A 619 -7.42 8.40 -23.79
C LYS A 619 -7.69 9.18 -25.07
N GLU A 620 -7.35 10.45 -25.07
CA GLU A 620 -7.36 11.32 -26.23
C GLU A 620 -5.93 11.50 -26.74
N VAL A 621 -5.66 11.05 -27.95
CA VAL A 621 -4.37 11.23 -28.62
C VAL A 621 -4.51 12.41 -29.56
N ARG A 622 -3.71 13.47 -29.35
CA ARG A 622 -3.80 14.74 -30.09
C ARG A 622 -2.60 14.93 -31.00
N PHE A 623 -2.80 14.78 -32.29
CA PHE A 623 -1.78 15.07 -33.30
C PHE A 623 -1.54 16.58 -33.43
N HIS A 624 -0.26 16.97 -33.54
CA HIS A 624 0.17 18.35 -33.72
C HIS A 624 1.47 18.42 -34.53
N LYS A 625 1.86 19.62 -34.97
CA LYS A 625 2.98 19.83 -35.90
C LYS A 625 4.36 19.48 -35.31
N ALA A 626 4.50 19.41 -34.00
CA ALA A 626 5.76 19.07 -33.32
C ALA A 626 5.96 17.55 -33.11
N VAL A 627 4.98 16.70 -33.43
CA VAL A 627 5.08 15.25 -33.18
C VAL A 627 6.31 14.64 -33.86
N GLY A 628 7.17 14.01 -33.04
CA GLY A 628 8.41 13.36 -33.47
C GLY A 628 9.51 14.33 -33.92
N LYS A 629 9.37 15.63 -33.71
CA LYS A 629 10.35 16.64 -34.10
C LYS A 629 11.48 16.74 -33.09
N LYS A 630 12.67 17.12 -33.57
CA LYS A 630 13.87 17.20 -32.75
C LYS A 630 13.83 18.39 -31.79
N VAL A 631 14.17 18.13 -30.55
CA VAL A 631 14.31 19.15 -29.49
C VAL A 631 15.79 19.33 -29.13
N SER A 632 16.21 20.57 -28.90
CA SER A 632 17.54 20.92 -28.36
C SER A 632 17.39 21.81 -27.15
N PHE A 633 18.07 21.47 -26.05
CA PHE A 633 18.00 22.20 -24.79
C PHE A 633 19.14 23.20 -24.65
N GLU A 634 18.83 24.43 -24.22
CA GLU A 634 19.81 25.41 -23.77
C GLU A 634 20.16 25.18 -22.30
N ASN A 635 19.17 24.80 -21.47
CA ASN A 635 19.34 24.38 -20.10
C ASN A 635 18.96 22.91 -19.95
N PRO A 636 19.84 22.03 -19.49
CA PRO A 636 19.54 20.60 -19.35
C PRO A 636 18.50 20.37 -18.25
N TYR A 637 17.68 19.34 -18.42
CA TYR A 637 16.76 18.86 -17.40
C TYR A 637 17.50 18.09 -16.29
N HIS A 638 16.88 17.97 -15.12
CA HIS A 638 17.48 17.30 -13.98
C HIS A 638 17.52 15.77 -14.14
N LYS A 639 18.62 15.15 -13.71
CA LYS A 639 18.88 13.71 -13.84
C LYS A 639 17.83 12.79 -13.21
N ASN A 640 17.06 13.24 -12.23
CA ASN A 640 16.04 12.43 -11.58
C ASN A 640 14.76 12.31 -12.41
N TYR A 641 14.51 13.26 -13.33
CA TYR A 641 13.30 13.30 -14.15
C TYR A 641 13.65 13.58 -15.59
N GLN A 642 14.11 12.54 -16.27
CA GLN A 642 14.61 12.62 -17.65
C GLN A 642 13.55 12.23 -18.69
N GLY A 643 12.37 11.79 -18.26
CA GLY A 643 11.31 11.33 -19.15
C GLY A 643 11.80 10.30 -20.17
N GLN A 644 11.54 10.59 -21.44
CA GLN A 644 12.08 9.90 -22.63
C GLN A 644 13.20 10.74 -23.28
N GLN A 645 13.94 11.51 -22.46
CA GLN A 645 14.98 12.44 -22.90
C GLN A 645 14.41 13.51 -23.87
N GLU A 646 15.14 13.82 -24.95
CA GLU A 646 14.72 14.83 -25.91
C GLU A 646 13.36 14.55 -26.55
N ALA A 647 12.99 13.30 -26.67
CA ALA A 647 11.71 12.92 -27.28
C ALA A 647 10.50 13.29 -26.41
N THR A 648 10.66 13.46 -25.11
CA THR A 648 9.53 13.68 -24.17
C THR A 648 8.62 14.82 -24.62
N LEU A 649 9.19 15.94 -25.07
CA LEU A 649 8.41 17.13 -25.41
C LEU A 649 7.67 17.07 -26.75
N THR A 650 7.88 16.00 -27.52
CA THR A 650 7.32 15.85 -28.87
C THR A 650 6.86 14.42 -29.19
N ASN A 651 6.72 13.57 -28.16
CA ASN A 651 6.38 12.16 -28.33
C ASN A 651 4.88 11.87 -28.37
N ILE A 652 4.04 12.91 -28.30
CA ILE A 652 2.56 12.84 -28.27
C ILE A 652 1.98 12.26 -26.98
N VAL A 653 2.84 11.77 -26.08
CA VAL A 653 2.42 11.12 -24.83
C VAL A 653 2.30 12.15 -23.73
N ARG A 654 1.11 12.29 -23.15
CA ARG A 654 0.89 13.15 -22.00
C ARG A 654 1.33 12.45 -20.71
N GLY A 655 1.98 13.19 -19.85
CA GLY A 655 2.26 12.75 -18.48
C GLY A 655 0.98 12.58 -17.68
N SER A 656 1.03 11.69 -16.67
CA SER A 656 -0.06 11.47 -15.73
C SER A 656 0.23 12.15 -14.38
N LYS A 657 -0.72 12.12 -13.45
CA LYS A 657 -0.51 12.58 -12.07
C LYS A 657 0.55 11.77 -11.31
N ASN A 658 0.89 10.58 -11.82
CA ASN A 658 2.09 9.87 -11.39
C ASN A 658 3.32 10.47 -12.07
N PHE A 659 3.97 11.44 -11.42
CA PHE A 659 5.14 12.15 -11.95
C PHE A 659 6.40 11.27 -12.11
N HIS A 660 6.34 9.98 -11.75
CA HIS A 660 7.35 8.95 -12.01
C HIS A 660 7.03 8.07 -13.24
N ASP A 661 6.03 8.42 -14.03
CA ASP A 661 5.58 7.64 -15.21
C ASP A 661 6.54 7.70 -16.41
N LYS A 662 7.66 8.39 -16.26
CA LYS A 662 8.68 8.63 -17.30
C LYS A 662 8.18 9.44 -18.52
N GLN A 663 7.16 10.29 -18.31
CA GLN A 663 6.64 11.21 -19.32
C GLN A 663 6.88 12.67 -18.94
N TRP A 664 7.70 12.94 -17.95
CA TRP A 664 8.00 14.28 -17.45
C TRP A 664 9.48 14.59 -17.52
N LEU A 665 9.83 15.78 -18.07
CA LEU A 665 11.11 16.43 -17.86
C LEU A 665 10.96 17.43 -16.72
N ALA A 666 11.98 17.55 -15.85
CA ALA A 666 11.90 18.53 -14.77
C ALA A 666 13.19 19.33 -14.56
N TRP A 667 13.01 20.54 -14.04
CA TRP A 667 14.07 21.46 -13.64
C TRP A 667 13.86 21.84 -12.18
N LEU A 668 14.92 21.78 -11.38
CA LEU A 668 14.89 22.19 -9.98
C LEU A 668 15.48 23.61 -9.87
N VAL A 669 14.66 24.58 -9.49
CA VAL A 669 14.99 26.02 -9.35
C VAL A 669 15.28 26.69 -10.69
N ASP A 670 15.95 26.00 -11.61
CA ASP A 670 16.36 26.52 -12.91
C ASP A 670 15.19 26.72 -13.88
N ASP A 671 15.32 27.71 -14.77
CA ASP A 671 14.41 27.91 -15.91
C ASP A 671 14.61 26.80 -16.96
N ALA A 672 13.56 26.43 -17.68
CA ALA A 672 13.68 25.62 -18.87
C ALA A 672 13.80 26.49 -20.13
N SER A 673 14.71 26.14 -21.05
CA SER A 673 14.85 26.80 -22.35
C SER A 673 15.23 25.76 -23.41
N PHE A 674 14.42 25.66 -24.46
CA PHE A 674 14.62 24.68 -25.53
C PHE A 674 14.07 25.16 -26.88
N VAL A 675 14.54 24.53 -27.96
CA VAL A 675 14.18 24.82 -29.34
C VAL A 675 13.68 23.55 -30.01
N ILE A 676 12.52 23.64 -30.70
CA ILE A 676 11.95 22.58 -31.52
C ILE A 676 12.22 22.93 -33.01
N ASP A 677 12.89 22.04 -33.77
CA ASP A 677 13.09 22.16 -35.23
C ASP A 677 11.96 21.41 -35.92
N LEU A 678 11.06 22.13 -36.58
CA LEU A 678 9.95 21.58 -37.36
C LEU A 678 10.42 21.02 -38.72
N GLU A 679 11.74 21.10 -39.03
CA GLU A 679 12.42 20.64 -40.24
C GLU A 679 12.10 21.47 -41.48
N GLU A 680 10.90 22.03 -41.56
CA GLU A 680 10.44 22.89 -42.65
C GLU A 680 9.73 24.15 -42.09
N SER A 681 9.65 25.17 -42.96
CA SER A 681 8.94 26.41 -42.60
C SER A 681 7.45 26.23 -42.82
N ILE A 682 6.71 26.00 -41.75
CA ILE A 682 5.26 25.79 -41.76
C ILE A 682 4.52 26.91 -41.02
N LEU A 683 3.23 27.07 -41.37
CA LEU A 683 2.38 28.04 -40.70
C LEU A 683 2.05 27.55 -39.25
N ILE A 684 2.22 28.40 -38.24
CA ILE A 684 1.87 28.15 -36.86
C ILE A 684 1.18 29.36 -36.24
N GLU A 685 0.25 29.11 -35.35
CA GLU A 685 -0.56 30.16 -34.67
C GLU A 685 -0.79 29.91 -33.19
N ASN A 686 -0.38 28.73 -32.67
CA ASN A 686 -0.64 28.34 -31.32
C ASN A 686 0.43 27.38 -30.79
N VAL A 687 0.84 27.56 -29.55
CA VAL A 687 1.70 26.66 -28.80
C VAL A 687 1.02 26.33 -27.48
N LEU A 688 0.85 25.05 -27.17
CA LEU A 688 0.39 24.57 -25.88
C LEU A 688 1.56 23.89 -25.17
N LEU A 689 1.82 24.27 -23.93
CA LEU A 689 2.82 23.68 -23.08
C LEU A 689 2.12 22.89 -21.96
N GLY A 690 2.29 21.58 -21.95
CA GLY A 690 1.77 20.72 -20.91
C GLY A 690 2.63 20.80 -19.66
N VAL A 691 2.01 21.08 -18.50
CA VAL A 691 2.70 21.28 -17.21
C VAL A 691 1.91 20.64 -16.08
N MET A 692 2.61 20.30 -15.00
CA MET A 692 2.01 19.78 -13.77
C MET A 692 2.20 20.77 -12.62
N GLU A 693 1.19 20.85 -11.75
CA GLU A 693 1.31 21.40 -10.40
C GLU A 693 0.96 20.30 -9.39
N ASN A 694 1.83 20.12 -8.41
CA ASN A 694 1.59 19.29 -7.21
C ASN A 694 2.42 19.90 -6.07
N GLN A 695 1.84 20.94 -5.44
CA GLN A 695 2.56 21.75 -4.44
C GLN A 695 2.97 20.94 -3.20
N GLY A 696 2.26 19.86 -2.86
CA GLY A 696 2.63 18.92 -1.80
C GLY A 696 3.99 18.30 -2.06
N GLN A 697 4.24 17.91 -3.31
CA GLN A 697 5.49 17.30 -3.77
C GLN A 697 6.53 18.32 -4.25
N GLY A 698 6.30 19.63 -4.03
CA GLY A 698 7.22 20.69 -4.46
C GLY A 698 7.19 20.99 -5.96
N ILE A 699 6.18 20.52 -6.69
CA ILE A 699 6.01 20.76 -8.13
C ILE A 699 5.11 21.99 -8.32
N TYR A 700 5.61 22.98 -9.08
CA TYR A 700 4.91 24.25 -9.26
C TYR A 700 4.76 24.59 -10.73
N TYR A 701 3.66 25.25 -11.07
CA TYR A 701 3.52 25.84 -12.39
C TYR A 701 4.55 26.93 -12.62
N PRO A 702 4.99 27.14 -13.89
CA PRO A 702 5.86 28.25 -14.25
C PRO A 702 5.17 29.59 -14.01
N THR A 703 5.97 30.62 -13.74
CA THR A 703 5.51 32.01 -13.62
C THR A 703 5.38 32.70 -14.96
N GLN A 704 6.14 32.25 -15.98
CA GLN A 704 6.08 32.78 -17.34
C GLN A 704 6.41 31.69 -18.37
N VAL A 705 5.74 31.75 -19.53
CA VAL A 705 6.08 30.99 -20.73
C VAL A 705 6.20 31.97 -21.89
N ALA A 706 7.36 32.05 -22.54
CA ALA A 706 7.62 32.90 -23.67
C ALA A 706 7.93 32.10 -24.93
N VAL A 707 7.27 32.42 -26.04
CA VAL A 707 7.46 31.76 -27.36
C VAL A 707 8.08 32.75 -28.34
N SER A 708 9.12 32.29 -29.04
CA SER A 708 9.77 33.01 -30.14
C SER A 708 9.96 32.11 -31.34
N LEU A 709 9.86 32.67 -32.52
CA LEU A 709 9.92 31.97 -33.82
C LEU A 709 11.16 32.37 -34.61
N SER A 710 11.67 31.41 -35.40
CA SER A 710 12.81 31.67 -36.28
C SER A 710 12.69 30.86 -37.57
N GLN A 711 13.25 31.41 -38.67
CA GLN A 711 13.40 30.73 -39.95
C GLN A 711 14.76 30.01 -40.07
N ASP A 712 15.78 30.55 -39.45
CA ASP A 712 17.19 30.18 -39.65
C ASP A 712 17.84 29.57 -38.40
N GLY A 713 17.08 29.50 -37.27
CA GLY A 713 17.59 29.02 -35.98
C GLY A 713 18.59 29.98 -35.30
N LYS A 714 18.79 31.18 -35.82
CA LYS A 714 19.75 32.16 -35.30
C LYS A 714 19.04 33.41 -34.75
N LYS A 715 18.12 33.98 -35.57
CA LYS A 715 17.36 35.17 -35.15
C LYS A 715 15.94 34.75 -34.76
N TYR A 716 15.65 34.94 -33.48
CA TYR A 716 14.34 34.63 -32.89
C TYR A 716 13.51 35.91 -32.69
N ILE A 717 12.24 35.86 -33.10
CA ILE A 717 11.28 36.97 -32.96
C ILE A 717 10.25 36.54 -31.92
N PRO A 718 10.08 37.26 -30.79
CA PRO A 718 9.04 36.98 -29.81
C PRO A 718 7.65 37.11 -30.44
N VAL A 719 6.76 36.16 -30.17
CA VAL A 719 5.38 36.11 -30.71
C VAL A 719 4.32 36.07 -29.64
N GLY A 720 4.64 35.59 -28.43
CA GLY A 720 3.68 35.52 -27.35
C GLY A 720 4.33 35.23 -26.00
N VAL A 721 3.66 35.68 -24.93
CA VAL A 721 4.05 35.44 -23.55
C VAL A 721 2.80 35.17 -22.72
N PHE A 722 2.86 34.11 -21.92
CA PHE A 722 1.88 33.81 -20.87
C PHE A 722 2.51 34.12 -19.52
N ASN A 723 1.81 34.84 -18.64
CA ASN A 723 2.26 35.17 -17.29
C ASN A 723 1.26 34.65 -16.26
N ARG A 724 1.76 34.12 -15.16
CA ARG A 724 0.94 33.63 -14.04
C ARG A 724 1.54 34.06 -12.70
N ALA A 725 0.69 34.54 -11.81
CA ALA A 725 1.03 34.71 -10.40
C ALA A 725 0.92 33.36 -9.66
N PHE A 726 1.72 33.20 -8.60
CA PHE A 726 1.58 32.05 -7.71
C PHE A 726 0.20 32.06 -7.03
N GLU A 727 -0.45 30.90 -7.02
CA GLU A 727 -1.67 30.64 -6.26
C GLU A 727 -1.49 29.37 -5.45
N LYS A 728 -1.92 29.37 -4.19
CA LYS A 728 -1.86 28.19 -3.35
C LYS A 728 -2.90 27.15 -3.83
N ASN A 729 -2.43 25.96 -4.17
CA ASN A 729 -3.26 24.83 -4.59
C ASN A 729 -2.77 23.55 -3.90
N GLY A 730 -3.68 22.72 -3.42
CA GLY A 730 -3.35 21.44 -2.78
C GLY A 730 -3.52 20.23 -3.70
N TYR A 731 -4.06 20.42 -4.91
CA TYR A 731 -4.34 19.30 -5.81
C TYR A 731 -3.24 19.08 -6.83
N ALA A 732 -2.99 17.81 -7.19
CA ALA A 732 -2.22 17.49 -8.38
C ALA A 732 -3.05 17.79 -9.63
N VAL A 733 -2.61 18.76 -10.44
CA VAL A 733 -3.30 19.23 -11.65
C VAL A 733 -2.35 19.25 -12.83
N ILE A 734 -2.80 18.68 -13.95
CA ILE A 734 -2.13 18.77 -15.24
C ILE A 734 -2.92 19.70 -16.11
N THR A 735 -2.25 20.66 -16.76
CA THR A 735 -2.91 21.63 -17.62
C THR A 735 -2.02 22.01 -18.81
N ASP A 736 -2.63 22.60 -19.83
CA ASP A 736 -1.93 23.19 -20.96
C ASP A 736 -1.92 24.72 -20.83
N PHE A 737 -0.74 25.33 -20.89
CA PHE A 737 -0.62 26.78 -21.03
C PHE A 737 -0.58 27.12 -22.52
N GLU A 738 -1.61 27.82 -22.95
CA GLU A 738 -1.84 28.13 -24.36
C GLU A 738 -1.31 29.52 -24.69
N ILE A 739 -0.45 29.62 -25.71
CA ILE A 739 0.09 30.86 -26.23
C ILE A 739 -0.35 31.02 -27.68
N LYS A 740 -1.37 31.87 -27.92
CA LYS A 740 -1.89 32.23 -29.23
C LYS A 740 -1.22 33.46 -29.79
N PHE A 741 -0.96 33.45 -31.07
CA PHE A 741 -0.41 34.59 -31.83
C PHE A 741 -0.92 34.63 -33.27
N ALA A 742 -0.68 35.73 -33.97
CA ALA A 742 -1.05 35.83 -35.37
C ALA A 742 -0.35 34.74 -36.20
N PRO A 743 -1.05 34.04 -37.11
CA PRO A 743 -0.46 32.97 -37.91
C PRO A 743 0.78 33.46 -38.69
N GLN A 744 1.89 32.76 -38.53
CA GLN A 744 3.14 33.06 -39.26
C GLN A 744 3.97 31.80 -39.50
N LYS A 745 4.75 31.84 -40.59
CA LYS A 745 5.61 30.72 -40.98
C LYS A 745 6.89 30.72 -40.13
N ALA A 746 7.26 29.57 -39.62
CA ALA A 746 8.53 29.35 -38.94
C ALA A 746 9.00 27.90 -39.06
N ARG A 747 10.30 27.67 -39.01
CA ARG A 747 10.92 26.36 -38.87
C ARG A 747 11.29 26.05 -37.41
N PHE A 748 11.80 27.04 -36.71
CA PHE A 748 12.26 26.83 -35.34
C PHE A 748 11.35 27.57 -34.34
N VAL A 749 10.95 26.84 -33.27
CA VAL A 749 10.13 27.37 -32.16
C VAL A 749 10.95 27.29 -30.91
N LYS A 750 11.31 28.46 -30.36
CA LYS A 750 12.01 28.56 -29.07
C LYS A 750 11.00 28.84 -27.97
N ILE A 751 11.08 28.04 -26.91
CA ILE A 751 10.23 28.18 -25.73
C ILE A 751 11.14 28.39 -24.52
N LYS A 752 10.87 29.47 -23.76
CA LYS A 752 11.49 29.76 -22.49
C LYS A 752 10.42 29.70 -21.40
N VAL A 753 10.69 28.94 -20.32
CA VAL A 753 9.75 28.69 -19.23
C VAL A 753 10.42 29.08 -17.90
N THR A 754 9.87 30.10 -17.22
CA THR A 754 10.45 30.60 -15.98
C THR A 754 9.90 29.82 -14.78
N ASN A 755 10.79 29.15 -14.06
CA ASN A 755 10.49 28.42 -12.83
C ASN A 755 10.06 29.39 -11.72
N LEU A 756 9.25 28.94 -10.76
CA LEU A 756 8.89 29.70 -9.56
C LEU A 756 10.12 29.95 -8.66
N GLY A 757 11.13 29.08 -8.72
CA GLY A 757 12.37 29.17 -7.93
C GLY A 757 12.16 28.79 -6.47
N ASN A 758 11.92 29.79 -5.62
CA ASN A 758 11.71 29.60 -4.18
C ASN A 758 10.23 29.82 -3.83
N PRO A 759 9.47 28.75 -3.54
CA PRO A 759 8.05 28.88 -3.20
C PRO A 759 7.84 29.53 -1.82
N PRO A 760 6.66 30.17 -1.58
CA PRO A 760 6.39 30.86 -0.32
C PRO A 760 6.45 29.97 0.94
N LYS A 761 6.27 28.67 0.80
CA LYS A 761 6.37 27.71 1.92
C LYS A 761 7.82 27.32 2.26
N GLY A 762 8.80 27.80 1.46
CA GLY A 762 10.21 27.41 1.57
C GLY A 762 10.56 26.18 0.71
N GLY A 763 11.84 25.88 0.63
CA GLY A 763 12.38 24.83 -0.24
C GLY A 763 12.59 25.30 -1.68
N ASP A 764 12.84 24.36 -2.58
CA ASP A 764 13.13 24.56 -3.99
C ASP A 764 11.94 24.12 -4.85
N ALA A 765 11.65 24.88 -5.91
CA ALA A 765 10.55 24.56 -6.82
C ALA A 765 11.01 23.62 -7.95
N TRP A 766 10.28 22.54 -8.15
CA TRP A 766 10.32 21.75 -9.35
C TRP A 766 9.40 22.32 -10.43
N LEU A 767 9.89 22.44 -11.67
CA LEU A 767 9.11 22.72 -12.87
C LEU A 767 9.02 21.44 -13.71
N PHE A 768 7.80 20.93 -13.97
CA PHE A 768 7.54 19.70 -14.73
C PHE A 768 6.85 20.02 -16.04
N ILE A 769 7.41 19.52 -17.16
CA ILE A 769 6.89 19.68 -18.53
C ILE A 769 6.81 18.31 -19.20
N ASP A 770 5.67 17.98 -19.86
CA ASP A 770 5.48 16.72 -20.57
C ASP A 770 5.52 16.88 -22.10
N GLU A 771 4.65 17.67 -22.68
CA GLU A 771 4.44 17.73 -24.13
C GLU A 771 4.32 19.17 -24.59
N VAL A 772 4.81 19.45 -25.80
CA VAL A 772 4.64 20.73 -26.50
C VAL A 772 3.85 20.54 -27.78
N SER A 773 2.60 20.94 -27.75
CA SER A 773 1.72 20.92 -28.91
C SER A 773 1.87 22.18 -29.73
N ILE A 774 2.16 22.09 -31.05
CA ILE A 774 2.23 23.21 -32.00
C ILE A 774 1.13 23.04 -33.05
N GLN A 775 0.30 24.05 -33.20
CA GLN A 775 -0.83 24.07 -34.10
C GLN A 775 -0.69 25.15 -35.18
#